data_2f4a5f76cf310941e8f02cd3170e9fe6
#
_entry.id   2f4a5f76cf310941e8f02cd3170e9fe6
#
_cell.length_a   1.000
_cell.length_b   1.000
_cell.length_c   1.000
_cell.angle_alpha   90.00
_cell.angle_beta   90.00
_cell.angle_gamma   90.00
#
_symmetry.space_group_name_H-M   'P 1'
#
loop_
_entity.id
_entity.type
_entity.pdbx_description
1 polymer ?
#
loop_
_entity_poly.entity_id
_entity_poly.type
_entity_poly.pdbx_seq_one_letter_code
_entity_poly.pdbx_strand_id
1 'polypeptide(L)'
;MAEDSAKSTKSSAMGGKNLPEFDKLIMSYRRSDSPSMWWAIFGVVCVLTAATRFYKVTEPEHVVWDETHFGKFGSWYINRTFFFDVHPPLGKMMIGAMGYLTGYDGAFPFVKPGDSYEGVNYLGMRVGCTALGAMLVPFAFIIVWQMTRSLPAAVLGSSLILFDIGLLTLNQYILLDPILLFFIMASVTGLVMFQAQKDRPFGKAWWSWLCFTGVMLSGAISTKFVGLFVILYVGLHIIKELWDLYGDLNNSLLYVVKHFMARALGLIVLPIFMYCVYFYIHLTVLCKSGNGDGFYSSAFQSQLEGNSLYNASMPLELAIGAEVTLKNARTGGGYLHSHIHLYPEGAGARQQQMTTYSHKDFNNRWLVKKWNEEPGDWEDDDPIELVKNGDLVRLEHVPTGRNVHSHREQAPVTKRHHQVTGYGENGIGDINDVWRIEIINGGEGEVVKTVVHKIRFVHHLVGCCLHSHNKQLPKWGFEQMEVSCNPNVHDANNLWNIEDNQFPKLPNGSFEIYAPGFLEKFMESHTVMFQGNAGLKPKEGELTSQPWQWPINFKGQWFSAIEGFKVYLLGNPLIWWGNLVIMAAFVFVYFINACKTQRGYPEDPQIKAQREATFAACGWLLIGWALHYLPFYVMGRILYFHHYFPALLFSSMLTGVVLAYILESIPSLLPGIIAQSAYHWLTGMIISTLAYSFYLFSPLAYGMHNLEPGFENHTIHSLKWLDTWEF
;
A
#
# COMPACT_ATOMS: atom_id res chain seq x y z
N MET A 1 -14.16 83.04 9.66
CA MET A 1 -15.36 83.14 10.52
C MET A 1 -15.93 81.75 10.57
N ALA A 2 -15.76 81.29 11.65
CA ALA A 2 -16.37 80.54 12.73
C ALA A 2 -16.34 79.07 12.38
N GLU A 3 -15.51 78.30 13.01
CA GLU A 3 -15.58 77.72 14.39
C GLU A 3 -16.73 76.76 14.56
N ASP A 4 -16.23 75.53 14.90
CA ASP A 4 -16.82 74.59 15.84
C ASP A 4 -17.93 73.65 15.38
N SER A 5 -17.64 72.36 15.27
CA SER A 5 -17.92 71.55 16.46
C SER A 5 -17.49 70.10 16.23
N ALA A 6 -16.47 69.76 16.93
CA ALA A 6 -16.13 68.35 17.21
C ALA A 6 -17.28 67.77 18.07
N LYS A 7 -18.11 66.91 17.48
CA LYS A 7 -18.97 66.00 18.26
C LYS A 7 -18.35 64.55 18.18
N SER A 8 -17.63 64.26 19.24
CA SER A 8 -17.37 62.96 19.77
C SER A 8 -18.63 62.08 19.70
N THR A 9 -18.69 61.19 18.72
CA THR A 9 -19.60 60.04 18.76
C THR A 9 -19.03 59.04 19.73
N LYS A 10 -19.39 59.18 20.99
CA LYS A 10 -19.32 58.06 21.95
C LYS A 10 -20.15 56.92 21.37
N SER A 11 -19.43 55.87 20.94
CA SER A 11 -20.01 54.55 20.75
C SER A 11 -20.76 54.22 22.04
N SER A 12 -22.07 54.23 21.97
CA SER A 12 -22.92 53.70 23.03
C SER A 12 -22.60 52.23 23.16
N ALA A 13 -21.95 51.87 24.26
CA ALA A 13 -21.92 50.50 24.73
C ALA A 13 -23.38 50.00 24.78
N MET A 14 -23.77 49.22 23.78
CA MET A 14 -24.99 48.44 23.82
C MET A 14 -24.92 47.60 25.09
N GLY A 15 -25.89 47.84 25.94
CA GLY A 15 -26.04 47.23 27.24
C GLY A 15 -25.79 45.72 27.15
N GLY A 16 -24.94 45.26 28.03
CA GLY A 16 -24.74 43.85 28.23
C GLY A 16 -26.05 43.20 28.60
N LYS A 17 -26.74 42.65 27.59
CA LYS A 17 -27.78 41.64 27.84
C LYS A 17 -27.06 40.57 28.63
N ASN A 18 -27.55 40.32 29.86
CA ASN A 18 -27.07 39.21 30.69
C ASN A 18 -27.16 37.95 29.83
N LEU A 19 -26.02 37.50 29.35
CA LEU A 19 -25.90 36.16 28.77
C LEU A 19 -26.52 35.18 29.76
N PRO A 20 -27.36 34.24 29.36
CA PRO A 20 -27.85 33.19 30.25
C PRO A 20 -26.68 32.67 31.07
N GLU A 21 -26.86 32.38 32.34
CA GLU A 21 -25.80 31.90 33.24
C GLU A 21 -25.03 30.71 32.67
N PHE A 22 -25.70 29.98 31.82
CA PHE A 22 -25.19 28.87 31.05
C PHE A 22 -24.12 29.27 30.01
N ASP A 23 -24.34 30.30 29.21
CA ASP A 23 -23.36 30.78 28.22
C ASP A 23 -22.11 31.34 28.91
N LYS A 24 -22.28 31.92 30.10
CA LYS A 24 -21.17 32.34 30.98
C LYS A 24 -20.41 31.11 31.51
N LEU A 25 -21.13 30.05 31.81
CA LEU A 25 -20.53 28.79 32.31
C LEU A 25 -19.71 28.12 31.19
N ILE A 26 -20.27 27.93 29.99
CA ILE A 26 -19.54 27.38 28.83
C ILE A 26 -18.31 28.22 28.47
N MET A 27 -18.47 29.57 28.47
CA MET A 27 -17.34 30.47 28.23
C MET A 27 -16.29 30.39 29.35
N SER A 28 -16.71 30.18 30.60
CA SER A 28 -15.78 29.99 31.71
C SER A 28 -15.03 28.68 31.59
N TYR A 29 -15.66 27.57 31.18
CA TYR A 29 -15.01 26.30 30.89
C TYR A 29 -14.02 26.40 29.73
N ARG A 30 -14.38 27.08 28.64
CA ARG A 30 -13.47 27.32 27.50
C ARG A 30 -12.36 28.32 27.80
N ARG A 31 -12.57 29.29 28.70
CA ARG A 31 -11.54 30.21 29.17
C ARG A 31 -10.62 29.62 30.24
N SER A 32 -11.05 28.54 30.90
CA SER A 32 -10.27 27.91 31.99
C SER A 32 -9.28 26.84 31.50
N ASP A 33 -9.21 26.59 30.18
CA ASP A 33 -8.16 25.73 29.63
C ASP A 33 -6.82 26.45 29.74
N SER A 34 -6.27 26.44 30.95
CA SER A 34 -4.92 26.96 31.18
C SER A 34 -3.96 26.07 30.36
N PRO A 35 -2.89 26.64 29.78
CA PRO A 35 -1.89 25.87 29.08
C PRO A 35 -1.33 24.72 29.93
N SER A 36 -1.27 24.90 31.24
CA SER A 36 -0.83 23.85 32.18
C SER A 36 -1.79 22.65 32.24
N MET A 37 -3.10 22.90 32.23
CA MET A 37 -4.11 21.82 32.23
C MET A 37 -4.07 21.04 30.90
N TRP A 38 -3.92 21.71 29.78
CA TRP A 38 -3.76 21.06 28.49
C TRP A 38 -2.55 20.11 28.49
N TRP A 39 -1.38 20.62 28.95
CA TRP A 39 -0.16 19.80 29.01
C TRP A 39 -0.27 18.64 29.99
N ALA A 40 -0.92 18.84 31.14
CA ALA A 40 -1.14 17.79 32.12
C ALA A 40 -2.00 16.65 31.54
N ILE A 41 -3.11 16.99 30.91
CA ILE A 41 -4.02 15.99 30.30
C ILE A 41 -3.33 15.30 29.11
N PHE A 42 -2.66 16.04 28.24
CA PHE A 42 -1.88 15.47 27.15
C PHE A 42 -0.80 14.51 27.68
N GLY A 43 -0.11 14.88 28.75
CA GLY A 43 0.86 14.00 29.41
C GLY A 43 0.23 12.71 29.94
N VAL A 44 -0.94 12.78 30.57
CA VAL A 44 -1.70 11.60 31.02
C VAL A 44 -2.07 10.70 29.82
N VAL A 45 -2.57 11.29 28.74
CA VAL A 45 -2.90 10.53 27.51
C VAL A 45 -1.65 9.83 26.96
N CYS A 46 -0.49 10.50 26.92
CA CYS A 46 0.76 9.87 26.45
C CYS A 46 1.22 8.73 27.38
N VAL A 47 1.12 8.90 28.71
CA VAL A 47 1.50 7.85 29.67
C VAL A 47 0.59 6.64 29.56
N LEU A 48 -0.72 6.83 29.48
CA LEU A 48 -1.69 5.75 29.29
C LEU A 48 -1.47 5.02 27.95
N THR A 49 -1.14 5.78 26.92
CA THR A 49 -0.80 5.21 25.60
C THR A 49 0.45 4.33 25.70
N ALA A 50 1.52 4.83 26.31
CA ALA A 50 2.72 4.04 26.49
C ALA A 50 2.44 2.78 27.32
N ALA A 51 1.74 2.93 28.46
CA ALA A 51 1.40 1.81 29.33
C ALA A 51 0.60 0.72 28.62
N THR A 52 -0.40 1.09 27.80
CA THR A 52 -1.23 0.10 27.10
C THR A 52 -0.54 -0.50 25.88
N ARG A 53 0.22 0.28 25.11
CA ARG A 53 0.80 -0.20 23.83
C ARG A 53 2.06 -1.04 24.05
N PHE A 54 2.88 -0.73 25.05
CA PHE A 54 4.11 -1.49 25.34
C PHE A 54 3.92 -2.64 26.33
N TYR A 55 2.74 -2.73 26.99
CA TYR A 55 2.43 -3.89 27.81
C TYR A 55 2.40 -5.15 26.97
N LYS A 56 3.16 -6.17 27.36
CA LYS A 56 3.28 -7.48 26.67
C LYS A 56 3.75 -7.41 25.21
N VAL A 57 4.49 -6.37 24.81
CA VAL A 57 5.04 -6.26 23.44
C VAL A 57 5.99 -7.40 23.07
N THR A 58 6.58 -8.07 24.06
CA THR A 58 7.44 -9.24 23.89
C THR A 58 6.66 -10.53 23.60
N GLU A 59 5.38 -10.56 23.95
CA GLU A 59 4.53 -11.75 23.77
C GLU A 59 3.72 -11.66 22.48
N PRO A 60 3.44 -12.79 21.80
CA PRO A 60 4.04 -14.11 22.01
C PRO A 60 5.48 -14.17 21.48
N GLU A 61 6.30 -15.07 22.04
CA GLU A 61 7.68 -15.30 21.59
C GLU A 61 7.74 -16.20 20.35
N HIS A 62 6.86 -15.93 19.39
CA HIS A 62 6.82 -16.61 18.10
C HIS A 62 6.30 -15.66 17.00
N VAL A 63 6.53 -16.05 15.76
CA VAL A 63 6.08 -15.32 14.57
C VAL A 63 4.57 -15.26 14.51
N VAL A 64 4.02 -14.07 14.35
CA VAL A 64 2.58 -13.81 14.31
C VAL A 64 2.20 -13.37 12.89
N TRP A 65 1.23 -14.04 12.29
CA TRP A 65 0.61 -13.72 11.00
C TRP A 65 1.58 -13.14 9.95
N ASP A 66 1.41 -11.89 9.54
CA ASP A 66 2.23 -11.22 8.51
C ASP A 66 3.66 -10.83 8.97
N GLU A 67 4.04 -11.08 10.24
CA GLU A 67 5.45 -11.00 10.63
C GLU A 67 6.32 -11.93 9.78
N THR A 68 5.73 -13.03 9.23
CA THR A 68 6.41 -13.91 8.26
C THR A 68 6.91 -13.15 7.04
N HIS A 69 6.17 -12.15 6.57
CA HIS A 69 6.55 -11.35 5.40
C HIS A 69 7.43 -10.17 5.81
N PHE A 70 6.97 -9.36 6.75
CA PHE A 70 7.63 -8.11 7.08
C PHE A 70 8.92 -8.29 7.89
N GLY A 71 8.97 -9.31 8.75
CA GLY A 71 10.22 -9.72 9.41
C GLY A 71 11.26 -10.24 8.41
N LYS A 72 10.82 -11.07 7.46
CA LYS A 72 11.66 -11.56 6.36
C LYS A 72 12.23 -10.43 5.51
N PHE A 73 11.41 -9.43 5.16
CA PHE A 73 11.90 -8.24 4.45
C PHE A 73 12.92 -7.46 5.28
N GLY A 74 12.74 -7.36 6.60
CA GLY A 74 13.74 -6.79 7.51
C GLY A 74 15.07 -7.54 7.44
N SER A 75 15.04 -8.88 7.49
CA SER A 75 16.22 -9.74 7.32
C SER A 75 16.92 -9.49 5.98
N TRP A 76 16.17 -9.42 4.89
CA TRP A 76 16.74 -9.20 3.57
C TRP A 76 17.37 -7.83 3.40
N TYR A 77 16.85 -6.77 4.05
CA TYR A 77 17.53 -5.47 4.07
C TYR A 77 18.88 -5.53 4.79
N ILE A 78 18.95 -6.23 5.92
CA ILE A 78 20.20 -6.41 6.68
C ILE A 78 21.21 -7.21 5.86
N ASN A 79 20.77 -8.30 5.20
CA ASN A 79 21.59 -9.15 4.35
C ASN A 79 21.84 -8.57 2.96
N ARG A 80 21.21 -7.43 2.62
CA ARG A 80 21.29 -6.75 1.32
C ARG A 80 20.77 -7.60 0.15
N THR A 81 19.89 -8.56 0.43
CA THR A 81 19.33 -9.51 -0.54
C THR A 81 18.10 -8.90 -1.23
N PHE A 82 18.10 -8.89 -2.55
CA PHE A 82 17.02 -8.34 -3.36
C PHE A 82 15.74 -9.19 -3.26
N PHE A 83 14.61 -8.54 -3.18
CA PHE A 83 13.30 -9.19 -3.11
C PHE A 83 12.24 -8.37 -3.86
N PHE A 84 11.19 -9.05 -4.28
CA PHE A 84 9.98 -8.43 -4.84
C PHE A 84 8.91 -8.24 -3.76
N ASP A 85 8.23 -7.10 -3.81
CA ASP A 85 6.99 -6.86 -3.05
C ASP A 85 6.05 -5.93 -3.82
N VAL A 86 4.74 -6.07 -3.53
CA VAL A 86 3.66 -5.25 -4.12
C VAL A 86 3.52 -3.86 -3.50
N HIS A 87 4.23 -3.61 -2.39
CA HIS A 87 4.22 -2.34 -1.66
C HIS A 87 5.53 -1.57 -1.84
N PRO A 88 5.49 -0.22 -1.86
CA PRO A 88 6.67 0.62 -1.86
C PRO A 88 7.62 0.34 -0.68
N PRO A 89 8.90 0.77 -0.74
CA PRO A 89 9.95 0.21 0.11
C PRO A 89 10.04 0.77 1.54
N LEU A 90 9.59 2.01 1.81
CA LEU A 90 9.94 2.75 3.04
C LEU A 90 9.60 2.00 4.33
N GLY A 91 8.39 1.46 4.45
CA GLY A 91 7.98 0.77 5.68
C GLY A 91 8.86 -0.44 5.99
N LYS A 92 9.21 -1.21 4.96
CA LYS A 92 10.13 -2.36 5.08
C LYS A 92 11.56 -1.94 5.41
N MET A 93 12.04 -0.85 4.80
CA MET A 93 13.33 -0.24 5.16
C MET A 93 13.37 0.19 6.62
N MET A 94 12.29 0.78 7.13
CA MET A 94 12.19 1.17 8.55
C MET A 94 12.25 -0.05 9.47
N ILE A 95 11.54 -1.13 9.14
CA ILE A 95 11.60 -2.40 9.90
C ILE A 95 13.03 -2.94 9.91
N GLY A 96 13.68 -3.01 8.75
CA GLY A 96 15.08 -3.43 8.64
C GLY A 96 16.04 -2.54 9.44
N ALA A 97 15.84 -1.22 9.39
CA ALA A 97 16.64 -0.25 10.16
C ALA A 97 16.43 -0.41 11.67
N MET A 98 15.20 -0.61 12.14
CA MET A 98 14.89 -0.87 13.55
C MET A 98 15.58 -2.16 14.03
N GLY A 99 15.56 -3.23 13.25
CA GLY A 99 16.26 -4.47 13.55
C GLY A 99 17.77 -4.26 13.60
N TYR A 100 18.34 -3.63 12.60
CA TYR A 100 19.78 -3.36 12.52
C TYR A 100 20.29 -2.52 13.72
N LEU A 101 19.60 -1.43 14.04
CA LEU A 101 19.96 -0.52 15.13
C LEU A 101 19.88 -1.18 16.52
N THR A 102 19.06 -2.23 16.66
CA THR A 102 18.90 -2.98 17.90
C THR A 102 19.70 -4.28 17.95
N GLY A 103 20.53 -4.54 16.93
CA GLY A 103 21.45 -5.68 16.91
C GLY A 103 20.84 -6.98 16.40
N TYR A 104 19.75 -6.94 15.61
CA TYR A 104 19.25 -8.07 14.88
C TYR A 104 20.20 -8.40 13.71
N ASP A 105 20.58 -9.66 13.57
CA ASP A 105 21.59 -10.13 12.60
C ASP A 105 21.06 -10.45 11.20
N GLY A 106 19.73 -10.51 11.03
CA GLY A 106 19.10 -10.88 9.77
C GLY A 106 19.11 -12.37 9.44
N ALA A 107 19.49 -13.23 10.36
CA ALA A 107 19.64 -14.67 10.10
C ALA A 107 18.32 -15.46 10.19
N PHE A 108 17.33 -14.95 10.90
CA PHE A 108 16.07 -15.67 11.13
C PHE A 108 15.19 -15.72 9.86
N PRO A 109 14.75 -16.91 9.42
CA PRO A 109 14.12 -17.09 8.11
C PRO A 109 12.64 -16.68 8.02
N PHE A 110 11.93 -16.52 9.14
CA PHE A 110 10.48 -16.20 9.18
C PHE A 110 9.65 -17.10 8.24
N VAL A 111 9.75 -18.43 8.38
CA VAL A 111 9.14 -19.37 7.40
C VAL A 111 7.63 -19.36 7.49
N LYS A 112 7.08 -19.52 8.70
CA LYS A 112 5.63 -19.65 8.95
C LYS A 112 5.21 -19.01 10.27
N PRO A 113 3.93 -18.64 10.43
CA PRO A 113 3.39 -18.27 11.73
C PRO A 113 3.63 -19.40 12.74
N GLY A 114 4.06 -19.04 13.96
CA GLY A 114 4.35 -19.96 15.02
C GLY A 114 5.81 -20.37 15.17
N ASP A 115 6.69 -20.01 14.25
CA ASP A 115 8.11 -20.23 14.42
C ASP A 115 8.61 -19.49 15.66
N SER A 116 9.30 -20.20 16.58
CA SER A 116 9.79 -19.62 17.84
C SER A 116 10.89 -18.61 17.60
N TYR A 117 10.88 -17.52 18.37
CA TYR A 117 11.93 -16.50 18.40
C TYR A 117 13.08 -16.83 19.39
N GLU A 118 13.21 -18.08 19.80
CA GLU A 118 14.28 -18.48 20.74
C GLU A 118 15.65 -18.07 20.20
N GLY A 119 16.37 -17.26 20.98
CA GLY A 119 17.69 -16.74 20.59
C GLY A 119 17.69 -15.65 19.53
N VAL A 120 16.53 -15.17 19.07
CA VAL A 120 16.39 -14.14 18.04
C VAL A 120 16.15 -12.76 18.65
N ASN A 121 16.91 -11.75 18.23
CA ASN A 121 16.70 -10.37 18.67
C ASN A 121 15.65 -9.65 17.80
N TYR A 122 14.38 -10.06 17.89
CA TYR A 122 13.27 -9.49 17.12
C TYR A 122 12.64 -8.26 17.79
N LEU A 123 12.90 -8.07 19.09
CA LEU A 123 12.19 -7.09 19.93
C LEU A 123 12.32 -5.66 19.42
N GLY A 124 13.47 -5.29 18.87
CA GLY A 124 13.67 -3.94 18.32
C GLY A 124 12.71 -3.60 17.17
N MET A 125 12.41 -4.56 16.31
CA MET A 125 11.44 -4.38 15.22
C MET A 125 10.01 -4.22 15.77
N ARG A 126 9.59 -5.05 16.74
CA ARG A 126 8.27 -4.90 17.39
C ARG A 126 8.14 -3.58 18.14
N VAL A 127 9.11 -3.23 18.98
CA VAL A 127 9.10 -1.97 19.74
C VAL A 127 9.08 -0.76 18.82
N GLY A 128 9.81 -0.80 17.71
CA GLY A 128 9.80 0.25 16.70
C GLY A 128 8.44 0.44 16.06
N CYS A 129 7.80 -0.65 15.61
CA CYS A 129 6.43 -0.61 15.06
C CYS A 129 5.43 -0.13 16.12
N THR A 130 5.53 -0.64 17.35
CA THR A 130 4.69 -0.24 18.49
C THR A 130 4.83 1.24 18.83
N ALA A 131 6.04 1.78 18.80
CA ALA A 131 6.28 3.19 19.08
C ALA A 131 5.58 4.10 18.05
N LEU A 132 5.65 3.75 16.77
CA LEU A 132 4.95 4.48 15.71
C LEU A 132 3.44 4.35 15.87
N GLY A 133 2.92 3.15 16.13
CA GLY A 133 1.51 2.92 16.40
C GLY A 133 1.00 3.62 17.66
N ALA A 134 1.82 3.78 18.69
CA ALA A 134 1.46 4.51 19.90
C ALA A 134 1.24 6.01 19.63
N MET A 135 1.93 6.60 18.65
CA MET A 135 1.75 8.02 18.29
C MET A 135 0.36 8.37 17.76
N LEU A 136 -0.45 7.39 17.36
CA LEU A 136 -1.80 7.62 16.84
C LEU A 136 -2.70 8.34 17.84
N VAL A 137 -2.59 8.01 19.13
CA VAL A 137 -3.42 8.59 20.20
C VAL A 137 -3.05 10.05 20.47
N PRO A 138 -1.76 10.42 20.69
CA PRO A 138 -1.34 11.81 20.78
C PRO A 138 -1.70 12.65 19.55
N PHE A 139 -1.55 12.09 18.33
CA PHE A 139 -1.94 12.80 17.12
C PHE A 139 -3.44 13.06 17.08
N ALA A 140 -4.28 12.09 17.41
CA ALA A 140 -5.72 12.30 17.47
C ALA A 140 -6.11 13.41 18.45
N PHE A 141 -5.47 13.43 19.63
CA PHE A 141 -5.68 14.50 20.61
C PHE A 141 -5.34 15.88 20.02
N ILE A 142 -4.18 16.01 19.35
CA ILE A 142 -3.75 17.27 18.72
C ILE A 142 -4.69 17.66 17.58
N ILE A 143 -5.06 16.71 16.70
CA ILE A 143 -5.95 16.97 15.56
C ILE A 143 -7.30 17.49 16.04
N VAL A 144 -7.94 16.76 16.95
CA VAL A 144 -9.26 17.15 17.46
C VAL A 144 -9.20 18.49 18.21
N TRP A 145 -8.16 18.71 19.03
CA TRP A 145 -7.94 20.00 19.67
C TRP A 145 -7.77 21.15 18.67
N GLN A 146 -6.98 20.97 17.62
CA GLN A 146 -6.76 22.01 16.63
C GLN A 146 -8.04 22.34 15.84
N MET A 147 -8.84 21.31 15.52
CA MET A 147 -10.07 21.49 14.76
C MET A 147 -11.21 22.12 15.56
N THR A 148 -11.30 21.81 16.88
CA THR A 148 -12.46 22.18 17.69
C THR A 148 -12.17 23.19 18.80
N ARG A 149 -10.93 23.29 19.24
CA ARG A 149 -10.52 24.03 20.46
C ARG A 149 -11.28 23.57 21.71
N SER A 150 -11.76 22.32 21.74
CA SER A 150 -12.47 21.71 22.86
C SER A 150 -11.59 20.61 23.46
N LEU A 151 -11.16 20.79 24.72
CA LEU A 151 -10.37 19.80 25.44
C LEU A 151 -11.15 18.50 25.69
N PRO A 152 -12.45 18.55 26.08
CA PRO A 152 -13.28 17.34 26.16
C PRO A 152 -13.37 16.56 24.86
N ALA A 153 -13.49 17.25 23.72
CA ALA A 153 -13.50 16.60 22.41
C ALA A 153 -12.17 15.89 22.13
N ALA A 154 -11.04 16.54 22.43
CA ALA A 154 -9.71 15.95 22.27
C ALA A 154 -9.51 14.71 23.15
N VAL A 155 -9.96 14.77 24.40
CA VAL A 155 -9.91 13.64 25.35
C VAL A 155 -10.78 12.49 24.86
N LEU A 156 -12.03 12.74 24.50
CA LEU A 156 -12.96 11.68 24.06
C LEU A 156 -12.49 11.05 22.74
N GLY A 157 -12.09 11.87 21.76
CA GLY A 157 -11.60 11.38 20.48
C GLY A 157 -10.33 10.52 20.60
N SER A 158 -9.38 10.95 21.42
CA SER A 158 -8.17 10.16 21.70
C SER A 158 -8.45 8.92 22.56
N SER A 159 -9.41 8.97 23.50
CA SER A 159 -9.78 7.83 24.33
C SER A 159 -10.43 6.70 23.51
N LEU A 160 -11.24 7.03 22.49
CA LEU A 160 -11.82 6.03 21.59
C LEU A 160 -10.72 5.26 20.82
N ILE A 161 -9.63 5.93 20.44
CA ILE A 161 -8.48 5.30 19.79
C ILE A 161 -7.60 4.54 20.81
N LEU A 162 -7.44 5.10 22.01
CA LEU A 162 -6.68 4.48 23.09
C LEU A 162 -7.26 3.13 23.50
N PHE A 163 -8.58 3.07 23.68
CA PHE A 163 -9.30 1.90 24.18
C PHE A 163 -9.81 0.94 23.08
N ASP A 164 -9.41 1.16 21.81
CA ASP A 164 -9.67 0.20 20.75
C ASP A 164 -8.65 -0.94 20.77
N ILE A 165 -9.16 -2.18 20.89
CA ILE A 165 -8.34 -3.40 20.97
C ILE A 165 -7.81 -3.82 19.60
N GLY A 166 -8.52 -3.51 18.52
CA GLY A 166 -8.06 -3.80 17.17
C GLY A 166 -6.81 -2.99 16.80
N LEU A 167 -6.81 -1.67 17.09
CA LEU A 167 -5.62 -0.83 16.96
C LEU A 167 -4.48 -1.28 17.87
N LEU A 168 -4.80 -1.74 19.09
CA LEU A 168 -3.80 -2.28 20.00
C LEU A 168 -3.12 -3.51 19.37
N THR A 169 -3.90 -4.50 18.94
CA THR A 169 -3.38 -5.73 18.32
C THR A 169 -2.53 -5.41 17.09
N LEU A 170 -3.04 -4.56 16.20
CA LEU A 170 -2.33 -4.23 14.95
C LEU A 170 -0.98 -3.54 15.21
N ASN A 171 -0.87 -2.78 16.30
CA ASN A 171 0.30 -1.95 16.58
C ASN A 171 1.44 -2.69 17.29
N GLN A 172 1.22 -3.89 17.84
CA GLN A 172 2.23 -4.60 18.65
C GLN A 172 3.16 -5.53 17.86
N TYR A 173 2.92 -5.73 16.57
CA TYR A 173 3.66 -6.69 15.75
C TYR A 173 4.46 -6.03 14.64
N ILE A 174 5.37 -6.80 14.02
CA ILE A 174 6.21 -6.34 12.89
C ILE A 174 5.35 -6.27 11.63
N LEU A 175 4.66 -5.15 11.45
CA LEU A 175 3.71 -4.92 10.35
C LEU A 175 3.96 -3.57 9.67
N LEU A 176 3.52 -3.42 8.43
CA LEU A 176 3.52 -2.13 7.74
C LEU A 176 2.40 -1.20 8.21
N ASP A 177 1.34 -1.77 8.78
CA ASP A 177 0.15 -1.00 9.16
C ASP A 177 0.39 0.03 10.25
N PRO A 178 1.11 -0.24 11.36
CA PRO A 178 1.49 0.78 12.33
C PRO A 178 2.25 1.95 11.71
N ILE A 179 3.15 1.65 10.77
CA ILE A 179 3.97 2.64 10.07
C ILE A 179 3.10 3.49 9.13
N LEU A 180 2.19 2.86 8.38
CA LEU A 180 1.25 3.54 7.51
C LEU A 180 0.32 4.47 8.29
N LEU A 181 -0.30 3.96 9.36
CA LEU A 181 -1.23 4.73 10.21
C LEU A 181 -0.51 5.91 10.86
N PHE A 182 0.74 5.73 11.30
CA PHE A 182 1.59 6.82 11.80
C PHE A 182 1.72 7.93 10.74
N PHE A 183 2.10 7.61 9.50
CA PHE A 183 2.26 8.62 8.46
C PHE A 183 0.94 9.29 8.07
N ILE A 184 -0.17 8.55 8.06
CA ILE A 184 -1.51 9.11 7.82
C ILE A 184 -1.85 10.14 8.90
N MET A 185 -1.75 9.77 10.17
CA MET A 185 -2.11 10.66 11.29
C MET A 185 -1.12 11.83 11.43
N ALA A 186 0.17 11.61 11.18
CA ALA A 186 1.17 12.67 11.15
C ALA A 186 0.92 13.66 10.02
N SER A 187 0.45 13.21 8.84
CA SER A 187 0.06 14.08 7.71
C SER A 187 -1.12 14.97 8.08
N VAL A 188 -2.14 14.40 8.72
CA VAL A 188 -3.32 15.15 9.18
C VAL A 188 -2.93 16.13 10.29
N THR A 189 -2.06 15.71 11.22
CA THR A 189 -1.52 16.59 12.27
C THR A 189 -0.76 17.77 11.65
N GLY A 190 0.12 17.48 10.68
CA GLY A 190 0.85 18.52 9.94
C GLY A 190 -0.08 19.50 9.25
N LEU A 191 -1.14 19.01 8.60
CA LEU A 191 -2.16 19.84 7.94
C LEU A 191 -2.84 20.79 8.94
N VAL A 192 -3.39 20.29 10.05
CA VAL A 192 -4.10 21.14 11.02
C VAL A 192 -3.18 22.13 11.71
N MET A 193 -1.91 21.75 11.93
CA MET A 193 -0.90 22.66 12.49
C MET A 193 -0.46 23.72 11.45
N PHE A 194 -0.39 23.36 10.18
CA PHE A 194 -0.16 24.30 9.08
C PHE A 194 -1.31 25.31 8.98
N GLN A 195 -2.56 24.84 9.03
CA GLN A 195 -3.75 25.69 9.02
C GLN A 195 -3.80 26.66 10.22
N ALA A 196 -3.27 26.23 11.39
CA ALA A 196 -3.15 27.10 12.56
C ALA A 196 -2.17 28.28 12.35
N GLN A 197 -1.33 28.24 11.31
CA GLN A 197 -0.39 29.33 10.95
C GLN A 197 -0.94 30.28 9.87
N LYS A 198 -2.23 30.20 9.53
CA LYS A 198 -2.86 31.01 8.46
C LYS A 198 -2.63 32.53 8.58
N ASP A 199 -2.56 33.04 9.81
CA ASP A 199 -2.38 34.46 10.11
C ASP A 199 -0.92 34.96 9.97
N ARG A 200 0.03 34.02 9.78
CA ARG A 200 1.45 34.30 9.58
C ARG A 200 2.02 33.53 8.38
N PRO A 201 1.47 33.75 7.17
CA PRO A 201 1.87 33.02 5.98
C PRO A 201 3.33 33.30 5.65
N PHE A 202 4.00 32.31 5.06
CA PHE A 202 5.42 32.31 4.68
C PHE A 202 6.40 32.47 5.85
N GLY A 203 5.95 32.49 7.10
CA GLY A 203 6.80 32.47 8.29
C GLY A 203 7.48 31.11 8.48
N LYS A 204 8.51 31.05 9.35
CA LYS A 204 9.25 29.80 9.61
C LYS A 204 8.33 28.64 10.05
N ALA A 205 7.42 28.85 10.98
CA ALA A 205 6.49 27.83 11.44
C ALA A 205 5.53 27.36 10.32
N TRP A 206 5.07 28.30 9.49
CA TRP A 206 4.21 27.99 8.34
C TRP A 206 4.93 27.05 7.35
N TRP A 207 6.19 27.37 6.97
CA TRP A 207 7.01 26.52 6.11
C TRP A 207 7.35 25.19 6.76
N SER A 208 7.70 25.19 8.06
CA SER A 208 8.03 23.95 8.76
C SER A 208 6.87 22.95 8.76
N TRP A 209 5.64 23.41 9.06
CA TRP A 209 4.47 22.53 9.04
C TRP A 209 4.06 22.12 7.63
N LEU A 210 4.21 23.00 6.64
CA LEU A 210 3.95 22.66 5.24
C LEU A 210 4.90 21.56 4.76
N CYS A 211 6.21 21.73 4.98
CA CYS A 211 7.21 20.72 4.62
C CYS A 211 7.04 19.42 5.42
N PHE A 212 6.76 19.53 6.72
CA PHE A 212 6.46 18.36 7.55
C PHE A 212 5.29 17.56 6.97
N THR A 213 4.19 18.23 6.61
CA THR A 213 3.04 17.57 5.96
C THR A 213 3.47 16.86 4.69
N GLY A 214 4.25 17.51 3.83
CA GLY A 214 4.74 16.91 2.59
C GLY A 214 5.62 15.67 2.81
N VAL A 215 6.52 15.71 3.79
CA VAL A 215 7.37 14.54 4.14
C VAL A 215 6.51 13.39 4.67
N MET A 216 5.52 13.68 5.52
CA MET A 216 4.63 12.65 6.05
C MET A 216 3.73 12.04 4.96
N LEU A 217 3.22 12.84 4.02
CA LEU A 217 2.48 12.35 2.85
C LEU A 217 3.35 11.42 1.99
N SER A 218 4.61 11.81 1.76
CA SER A 218 5.58 10.94 1.08
C SER A 218 5.77 9.62 1.84
N GLY A 219 5.87 9.68 3.17
CA GLY A 219 5.98 8.49 4.01
C GLY A 219 4.78 7.54 3.87
N ALA A 220 3.57 8.09 3.84
CA ALA A 220 2.36 7.30 3.70
C ALA A 220 2.33 6.52 2.37
N ILE A 221 2.55 7.21 1.24
CA ILE A 221 2.54 6.55 -0.07
C ILE A 221 3.75 5.63 -0.27
N SER A 222 4.90 5.95 0.34
CA SER A 222 6.11 5.12 0.26
C SER A 222 6.03 3.86 1.14
N THR A 223 5.00 3.74 1.98
CA THR A 223 4.73 2.54 2.79
C THR A 223 3.72 1.62 2.10
N LYS A 224 2.56 2.15 1.71
CA LYS A 224 1.51 1.42 0.96
C LYS A 224 0.78 2.38 0.03
N PHE A 225 0.32 1.90 -1.15
CA PHE A 225 -0.44 2.74 -2.10
C PHE A 225 -1.76 3.30 -1.56
N VAL A 226 -2.33 2.70 -0.52
CA VAL A 226 -3.49 3.26 0.19
C VAL A 226 -3.19 4.62 0.85
N GLY A 227 -1.91 4.98 1.03
CA GLY A 227 -1.48 6.34 1.39
C GLY A 227 -1.92 7.43 0.41
N LEU A 228 -2.35 7.07 -0.82
CA LEU A 228 -2.98 8.02 -1.76
C LEU A 228 -4.27 8.65 -1.18
N PHE A 229 -4.98 7.97 -0.30
CA PHE A 229 -6.23 8.49 0.26
C PHE A 229 -5.99 9.68 1.20
N VAL A 230 -4.92 9.67 1.99
CA VAL A 230 -4.57 10.84 2.81
C VAL A 230 -4.01 11.98 1.95
N ILE A 231 -3.33 11.69 0.86
CA ILE A 231 -2.91 12.71 -0.12
C ILE A 231 -4.14 13.40 -0.72
N LEU A 232 -5.15 12.63 -1.11
CA LEU A 232 -6.42 13.18 -1.61
C LEU A 232 -7.14 14.01 -0.54
N TYR A 233 -7.17 13.53 0.71
CA TYR A 233 -7.75 14.26 1.84
C TYR A 233 -7.08 15.63 2.04
N VAL A 234 -5.75 15.66 2.14
CA VAL A 234 -4.97 16.90 2.27
C VAL A 234 -5.17 17.79 1.03
N GLY A 235 -5.18 17.19 -0.17
CA GLY A 235 -5.42 17.90 -1.42
C GLY A 235 -6.75 18.64 -1.45
N LEU A 236 -7.83 18.01 -0.99
CA LEU A 236 -9.16 18.66 -0.89
C LEU A 236 -9.17 19.85 0.08
N HIS A 237 -8.49 19.73 1.21
CA HIS A 237 -8.32 20.86 2.15
C HIS A 237 -7.58 22.03 1.50
N ILE A 238 -6.47 21.75 0.81
CA ILE A 238 -5.65 22.78 0.16
C ILE A 238 -6.38 23.43 -1.00
N ILE A 239 -7.14 22.67 -1.79
CA ILE A 239 -7.98 23.20 -2.87
C ILE A 239 -9.02 24.16 -2.29
N LYS A 240 -9.69 23.76 -1.20
CA LYS A 240 -10.65 24.64 -0.53
C LYS A 240 -9.99 25.94 -0.02
N GLU A 241 -8.85 25.85 0.65
CA GLU A 241 -8.12 27.02 1.12
C GLU A 241 -7.71 27.99 -0.01
N LEU A 242 -7.18 27.43 -1.11
CA LEU A 242 -6.81 28.22 -2.27
C LEU A 242 -8.03 28.85 -2.95
N TRP A 243 -9.15 28.13 -2.97
CA TRP A 243 -10.41 28.66 -3.46
C TRP A 243 -10.93 29.82 -2.62
N ASP A 244 -10.86 29.68 -1.29
CA ASP A 244 -11.24 30.75 -0.36
C ASP A 244 -10.33 31.99 -0.51
N LEU A 245 -9.00 31.77 -0.67
CA LEU A 245 -8.04 32.85 -0.93
C LEU A 245 -8.29 33.55 -2.27
N TYR A 246 -8.65 32.80 -3.30
CA TYR A 246 -8.97 33.34 -4.62
C TYR A 246 -10.29 34.15 -4.61
N GLY A 247 -11.28 33.70 -3.86
CA GLY A 247 -12.58 34.36 -3.70
C GLY A 247 -12.52 35.67 -2.89
N ASP A 248 -11.46 35.88 -2.09
CA ASP A 248 -11.27 37.11 -1.34
C ASP A 248 -10.66 38.20 -2.22
N LEU A 249 -11.49 39.15 -2.67
CA LEU A 249 -11.08 40.22 -3.58
C LEU A 249 -10.10 41.24 -2.93
N ASN A 250 -9.86 41.17 -1.62
CA ASN A 250 -8.80 41.97 -0.98
C ASN A 250 -7.40 41.40 -1.28
N ASN A 251 -7.30 40.14 -1.71
CA ASN A 251 -6.07 39.51 -2.06
C ASN A 251 -5.70 39.78 -3.54
N SER A 252 -4.48 40.19 -3.81
CA SER A 252 -4.00 40.29 -5.18
C SER A 252 -3.81 38.89 -5.82
N LEU A 253 -4.03 38.79 -7.11
CA LEU A 253 -3.80 37.51 -7.84
C LEU A 253 -2.37 37.00 -7.64
N LEU A 254 -1.37 37.88 -7.59
CA LEU A 254 0.02 37.51 -7.32
C LEU A 254 0.19 36.86 -5.94
N TYR A 255 -0.57 37.30 -4.94
CA TYR A 255 -0.57 36.71 -3.59
C TYR A 255 -1.13 35.28 -3.64
N VAL A 256 -2.25 35.07 -4.35
CA VAL A 256 -2.83 33.72 -4.54
C VAL A 256 -1.84 32.79 -5.27
N VAL A 257 -1.18 33.26 -6.32
CA VAL A 257 -0.15 32.49 -7.04
C VAL A 257 1.02 32.12 -6.14
N LYS A 258 1.51 33.05 -5.29
CA LYS A 258 2.57 32.73 -4.30
C LYS A 258 2.12 31.63 -3.34
N HIS A 259 0.90 31.66 -2.85
CA HIS A 259 0.33 30.62 -1.99
C HIS A 259 0.20 29.27 -2.71
N PHE A 260 -0.22 29.28 -3.99
CA PHE A 260 -0.27 28.09 -4.81
C PHE A 260 1.12 27.47 -5.00
N MET A 261 2.11 28.28 -5.44
CA MET A 261 3.47 27.81 -5.69
C MET A 261 4.14 27.24 -4.43
N ALA A 262 3.96 27.90 -3.28
CA ALA A 262 4.50 27.41 -2.01
C ALA A 262 3.91 26.04 -1.62
N ARG A 263 2.57 25.88 -1.75
CA ARG A 263 1.92 24.60 -1.49
C ARG A 263 2.30 23.53 -2.50
N ALA A 264 2.45 23.88 -3.78
CA ALA A 264 2.93 22.97 -4.81
C ALA A 264 4.35 22.48 -4.48
N LEU A 265 5.24 23.38 -4.06
CA LEU A 265 6.61 23.01 -3.65
C LEU A 265 6.60 22.06 -2.44
N GLY A 266 5.84 22.41 -1.38
CA GLY A 266 5.82 21.63 -0.14
C GLY A 266 5.04 20.33 -0.22
N LEU A 267 3.95 20.26 -1.01
CA LEU A 267 3.00 19.13 -1.00
C LEU A 267 2.98 18.30 -2.29
N ILE A 268 3.71 18.72 -3.33
CA ILE A 268 3.86 17.94 -4.57
C ILE A 268 5.34 17.65 -4.84
N VAL A 269 6.15 18.71 -5.00
CA VAL A 269 7.57 18.53 -5.38
C VAL A 269 8.34 17.80 -4.27
N LEU A 270 8.23 18.26 -3.04
CA LEU A 270 8.94 17.64 -1.91
C LEU A 270 8.53 16.16 -1.68
N PRO A 271 7.24 15.79 -1.66
CA PRO A 271 6.85 14.37 -1.56
C PRO A 271 7.39 13.50 -2.69
N ILE A 272 7.33 13.96 -3.95
CA ILE A 272 7.87 13.22 -5.09
C ILE A 272 9.39 13.04 -4.95
N PHE A 273 10.10 14.08 -4.58
CA PHE A 273 11.55 14.01 -4.36
C PHE A 273 11.90 12.98 -3.27
N MET A 274 11.21 13.03 -2.12
CA MET A 274 11.42 12.06 -1.02
C MET A 274 11.09 10.63 -1.44
N TYR A 275 10.02 10.44 -2.22
CA TYR A 275 9.65 9.14 -2.77
C TYR A 275 10.78 8.56 -3.65
N CYS A 276 11.34 9.37 -4.54
CA CYS A 276 12.49 8.96 -5.36
C CYS A 276 13.72 8.63 -4.50
N VAL A 277 13.99 9.41 -3.44
CA VAL A 277 15.09 9.13 -2.49
C VAL A 277 14.92 7.79 -1.81
N TYR A 278 13.72 7.44 -1.36
CA TYR A 278 13.47 6.13 -0.74
C TYR A 278 13.72 4.98 -1.71
N PHE A 279 13.28 5.10 -2.96
CA PHE A 279 13.58 4.11 -3.98
C PHE A 279 15.07 4.03 -4.33
N TYR A 280 15.76 5.19 -4.37
CA TYR A 280 17.20 5.20 -4.59
C TYR A 280 17.94 4.43 -3.50
N ILE A 281 17.60 4.67 -2.24
CA ILE A 281 18.18 3.93 -1.11
C ILE A 281 17.87 2.43 -1.21
N HIS A 282 16.60 2.08 -1.48
CA HIS A 282 16.17 0.69 -1.66
C HIS A 282 16.99 -0.05 -2.70
N LEU A 283 17.10 0.51 -3.91
CA LEU A 283 17.81 -0.10 -5.03
C LEU A 283 19.34 -0.13 -4.84
N THR A 284 19.88 0.77 -4.00
CA THR A 284 21.31 0.79 -3.68
C THR A 284 21.66 -0.20 -2.57
N VAL A 285 20.79 -0.35 -1.57
CA VAL A 285 21.03 -1.27 -0.45
C VAL A 285 20.90 -2.72 -0.89
N LEU A 286 19.88 -3.06 -1.68
CA LEU A 286 19.59 -4.43 -2.10
C LEU A 286 20.38 -4.76 -3.38
N CYS A 287 21.62 -5.15 -3.23
CA CYS A 287 22.54 -5.42 -4.35
C CYS A 287 22.84 -6.92 -4.56
N LYS A 288 22.38 -7.82 -3.68
CA LYS A 288 22.62 -9.26 -3.81
C LYS A 288 21.40 -9.96 -4.37
N SER A 289 21.64 -11.00 -5.17
CA SER A 289 20.62 -11.90 -5.74
C SER A 289 19.72 -12.50 -4.67
N GLY A 290 18.43 -12.63 -4.98
CA GLY A 290 17.44 -13.21 -4.10
C GLY A 290 16.16 -13.67 -4.81
N ASN A 291 15.16 -14.04 -4.04
CA ASN A 291 13.92 -14.62 -4.57
C ASN A 291 13.08 -13.63 -5.42
N GLY A 292 13.45 -12.35 -5.42
CA GLY A 292 12.79 -11.31 -6.22
C GLY A 292 13.29 -11.16 -7.64
N ASP A 293 14.45 -11.73 -7.97
CA ASP A 293 15.16 -11.50 -9.23
C ASP A 293 14.31 -11.81 -10.47
N GLY A 294 13.62 -12.96 -10.45
CA GLY A 294 12.84 -13.43 -11.56
C GLY A 294 11.67 -12.55 -12.00
N PHE A 295 11.28 -11.57 -11.18
CA PHE A 295 10.24 -10.61 -11.53
C PHE A 295 10.75 -9.44 -12.40
N TYR A 296 12.07 -9.28 -12.48
CA TYR A 296 12.73 -8.16 -13.15
C TYR A 296 13.42 -8.61 -14.44
N SER A 297 13.71 -7.62 -15.29
CA SER A 297 14.40 -7.86 -16.55
C SER A 297 15.80 -8.46 -16.35
N SER A 298 16.29 -9.17 -17.36
CA SER A 298 17.64 -9.74 -17.33
C SER A 298 18.73 -8.66 -17.18
N ALA A 299 18.50 -7.47 -17.75
CA ALA A 299 19.39 -6.32 -17.56
C ALA A 299 19.44 -5.83 -16.11
N PHE A 300 18.32 -5.85 -15.38
CA PHE A 300 18.29 -5.57 -13.94
C PHE A 300 19.01 -6.66 -13.16
N GLN A 301 18.74 -7.93 -13.46
CA GLN A 301 19.31 -9.08 -12.79
C GLN A 301 20.85 -9.15 -12.91
N SER A 302 21.41 -8.70 -14.06
CA SER A 302 22.86 -8.65 -14.28
C SER A 302 23.61 -7.73 -13.32
N GLN A 303 22.88 -6.85 -12.59
CA GLN A 303 23.44 -5.94 -11.58
C GLN A 303 23.41 -6.51 -10.16
N LEU A 304 22.85 -7.70 -9.95
CA LEU A 304 22.71 -8.30 -8.63
C LEU A 304 23.83 -9.31 -8.36
N GLU A 305 24.65 -9.04 -7.34
CA GLU A 305 25.74 -9.92 -6.92
C GLU A 305 25.23 -11.34 -6.59
N GLY A 306 25.81 -12.35 -7.21
CA GLY A 306 25.41 -13.74 -7.02
C GLY A 306 24.30 -14.22 -7.96
N ASN A 307 23.72 -13.38 -8.80
CA ASN A 307 22.85 -13.80 -9.90
C ASN A 307 23.67 -14.46 -11.02
N SER A 308 23.12 -15.43 -11.73
CA SER A 308 23.80 -16.12 -12.84
C SER A 308 24.21 -15.20 -14.01
N LEU A 309 23.56 -14.05 -14.12
CA LEU A 309 23.85 -13.00 -15.12
C LEU A 309 24.88 -11.98 -14.62
N TYR A 310 25.22 -11.98 -13.33
CA TYR A 310 26.18 -11.05 -12.75
C TYR A 310 27.58 -11.34 -13.29
N ASN A 311 28.23 -10.35 -13.87
CA ASN A 311 29.54 -10.51 -14.55
C ASN A 311 29.53 -11.61 -15.65
N ALA A 312 28.35 -12.01 -16.16
CA ALA A 312 28.27 -12.94 -17.25
C ALA A 312 28.95 -12.35 -18.49
N SER A 313 29.73 -13.21 -19.17
CA SER A 313 30.40 -12.87 -20.41
C SER A 313 29.89 -13.79 -21.51
N MET A 314 29.21 -13.20 -22.48
CA MET A 314 28.65 -13.90 -23.64
C MET A 314 28.60 -12.95 -24.84
N PRO A 315 28.39 -13.42 -26.06
CA PRO A 315 28.22 -12.55 -27.21
C PRO A 315 27.12 -11.53 -27.01
N LEU A 316 27.42 -10.26 -27.23
CA LEU A 316 26.45 -9.16 -27.09
C LEU A 316 25.45 -9.12 -28.24
N GLU A 317 25.83 -9.64 -29.40
CA GLU A 317 25.02 -9.65 -30.62
C GLU A 317 24.55 -11.08 -30.94
N LEU A 318 23.36 -11.16 -31.53
CA LEU A 318 22.81 -12.45 -31.96
C LEU A 318 23.28 -12.76 -33.37
N ALA A 319 23.80 -13.96 -33.58
CA ALA A 319 24.18 -14.47 -34.89
C ALA A 319 23.30 -15.67 -35.31
N ILE A 320 23.21 -15.91 -36.61
CA ILE A 320 22.73 -17.19 -37.14
C ILE A 320 23.70 -18.32 -36.70
N GLY A 321 23.15 -19.44 -36.28
CA GLY A 321 23.91 -20.53 -35.68
C GLY A 321 24.17 -20.40 -34.17
N ALA A 322 23.70 -19.31 -33.55
CA ALA A 322 23.80 -19.14 -32.11
C ALA A 322 22.81 -20.03 -31.35
N GLU A 323 23.27 -20.60 -30.25
CA GLU A 323 22.43 -21.32 -29.32
C GLU A 323 21.99 -20.37 -28.19
N VAL A 324 20.66 -20.19 -27.99
CA VAL A 324 20.09 -19.20 -27.11
C VAL A 324 19.09 -19.79 -26.12
N THR A 325 18.88 -19.11 -24.98
CA THR A 325 17.70 -19.27 -24.15
C THR A 325 16.80 -18.05 -24.26
N LEU A 326 15.52 -18.29 -24.48
CA LEU A 326 14.51 -17.24 -24.64
C LEU A 326 13.64 -17.18 -23.39
N LYS A 327 13.61 -16.03 -22.72
CA LYS A 327 12.78 -15.78 -21.56
C LYS A 327 11.64 -14.83 -21.89
N ASN A 328 10.40 -15.18 -21.51
CA ASN A 328 9.27 -14.30 -21.70
C ASN A 328 9.40 -13.07 -20.78
N ALA A 329 9.25 -11.88 -21.33
CA ALA A 329 9.52 -10.61 -20.63
C ALA A 329 8.42 -10.18 -19.63
N ARG A 330 7.34 -10.96 -19.49
CA ARG A 330 6.33 -10.69 -18.46
C ARG A 330 6.89 -10.93 -17.05
N THR A 331 6.29 -10.29 -16.06
CA THR A 331 6.60 -10.54 -14.65
C THR A 331 6.41 -12.03 -14.31
N GLY A 332 7.46 -12.67 -13.81
CA GLY A 332 7.48 -14.12 -13.56
C GLY A 332 7.41 -14.94 -14.83
N GLY A 333 7.81 -14.39 -15.98
CA GLY A 333 7.89 -15.10 -17.26
C GLY A 333 8.91 -16.23 -17.24
N GLY A 334 8.55 -17.40 -17.78
CA GLY A 334 9.41 -18.55 -17.91
C GLY A 334 10.22 -18.55 -19.20
N TYR A 335 11.13 -19.51 -19.29
CA TYR A 335 11.93 -19.82 -20.49
C TYR A 335 11.07 -20.57 -21.50
N LEU A 336 11.23 -20.29 -22.80
CA LEU A 336 10.67 -21.11 -23.87
C LEU A 336 11.23 -22.51 -23.73
N HIS A 337 10.37 -23.48 -23.58
CA HIS A 337 10.69 -24.83 -23.18
C HIS A 337 9.97 -25.87 -24.06
N SER A 338 10.61 -26.95 -24.34
CA SER A 338 10.02 -28.08 -25.03
C SER A 338 10.58 -29.40 -24.52
N HIS A 339 9.86 -30.50 -24.70
CA HIS A 339 10.28 -31.85 -24.35
C HIS A 339 9.62 -32.87 -25.26
N ILE A 340 10.08 -34.12 -25.24
CA ILE A 340 9.63 -35.18 -26.16
C ILE A 340 8.14 -35.53 -26.13
N HIS A 341 7.37 -35.06 -25.13
CA HIS A 341 5.95 -35.36 -24.98
C HIS A 341 5.13 -34.63 -26.04
N LEU A 342 4.12 -35.33 -26.53
CA LEU A 342 3.19 -34.78 -27.53
C LEU A 342 1.93 -34.24 -26.85
N TYR A 343 1.25 -33.27 -27.50
CA TYR A 343 -0.10 -32.91 -27.11
C TYR A 343 -1.05 -34.12 -27.20
N PRO A 344 -1.94 -34.32 -26.22
CA PRO A 344 -2.88 -35.43 -26.24
C PRO A 344 -3.95 -35.24 -27.32
N GLU A 345 -4.63 -36.32 -27.65
CA GLU A 345 -5.77 -36.31 -28.58
C GLU A 345 -6.87 -35.36 -28.06
N GLY A 346 -7.39 -34.51 -28.94
CA GLY A 346 -8.40 -33.48 -28.58
C GLY A 346 -7.84 -32.17 -28.04
N ALA A 347 -6.52 -32.04 -27.87
CA ALA A 347 -5.85 -30.80 -27.46
C ALA A 347 -5.14 -30.09 -28.63
N GLY A 348 -5.70 -30.19 -29.85
CA GLY A 348 -5.10 -29.66 -31.07
C GLY A 348 -4.29 -30.70 -31.83
N ALA A 349 -3.26 -30.27 -32.56
CA ALA A 349 -2.39 -31.16 -33.31
C ALA A 349 -1.53 -31.98 -32.34
N ARG A 350 -1.41 -33.29 -32.62
CA ARG A 350 -0.59 -34.23 -31.84
C ARG A 350 0.91 -34.09 -32.16
N GLN A 351 1.43 -32.88 -31.90
CA GLN A 351 2.85 -32.55 -32.10
C GLN A 351 3.52 -32.30 -30.76
N GLN A 352 4.84 -32.09 -30.74
CA GLN A 352 5.61 -31.88 -29.50
C GLN A 352 5.13 -30.66 -28.74
N GLN A 353 5.03 -30.79 -27.43
CA GLN A 353 4.53 -29.73 -26.56
C GLN A 353 5.54 -28.57 -26.46
N MET A 354 4.97 -27.35 -26.53
CA MET A 354 5.67 -26.10 -26.29
C MET A 354 5.06 -25.40 -25.07
N THR A 355 5.91 -25.04 -24.11
CA THR A 355 5.50 -24.45 -22.84
C THR A 355 6.46 -23.35 -22.42
N THR A 356 6.15 -22.64 -21.32
CA THR A 356 7.19 -21.91 -20.60
C THR A 356 7.43 -22.52 -19.23
N TYR A 357 8.72 -22.68 -18.89
CA TYR A 357 9.19 -23.28 -17.64
C TYR A 357 10.00 -22.26 -16.82
N SER A 358 9.77 -22.21 -15.51
CA SER A 358 10.37 -21.19 -14.63
C SER A 358 11.86 -21.45 -14.33
N HIS A 359 12.32 -22.68 -14.47
CA HIS A 359 13.70 -23.05 -14.18
C HIS A 359 14.52 -23.22 -15.45
N LYS A 360 15.80 -22.83 -15.37
CA LYS A 360 16.74 -22.96 -16.47
C LYS A 360 17.23 -24.41 -16.53
N ASP A 361 17.03 -25.08 -17.67
CA ASP A 361 17.49 -26.43 -17.90
C ASP A 361 17.93 -26.65 -19.38
N PHE A 362 18.38 -27.85 -19.71
CA PHE A 362 18.84 -28.20 -21.06
C PHE A 362 17.74 -28.08 -22.12
N ASN A 363 16.46 -28.28 -21.74
CA ASN A 363 15.33 -28.22 -22.65
C ASN A 363 14.85 -26.76 -22.96
N ASN A 364 15.60 -25.78 -22.52
CA ASN A 364 15.35 -24.36 -22.83
C ASN A 364 16.26 -23.83 -23.96
N ARG A 365 17.08 -24.71 -24.57
CA ARG A 365 18.11 -24.35 -25.56
C ARG A 365 17.55 -24.39 -26.97
N TRP A 366 17.74 -23.28 -27.70
CA TRP A 366 17.22 -23.07 -29.04
C TRP A 366 18.32 -22.60 -29.97
N LEU A 367 18.48 -23.30 -31.13
CA LEU A 367 19.40 -22.92 -32.19
C LEU A 367 18.68 -21.92 -33.11
N VAL A 368 19.29 -20.79 -33.35
CA VAL A 368 18.77 -19.76 -34.29
C VAL A 368 19.27 -20.07 -35.68
N LYS A 369 18.35 -20.38 -36.60
CA LYS A 369 18.66 -20.76 -37.98
C LYS A 369 18.08 -19.76 -38.97
N LYS A 370 18.69 -19.65 -40.11
CA LYS A 370 18.14 -18.90 -41.24
C LYS A 370 16.89 -19.62 -41.79
N TRP A 371 15.89 -18.89 -42.21
CA TRP A 371 14.60 -19.43 -42.59
C TRP A 371 14.66 -20.39 -43.80
N ASN A 372 15.62 -20.19 -44.71
CA ASN A 372 15.79 -20.91 -45.97
C ASN A 372 16.97 -21.91 -45.99
N GLU A 373 17.60 -22.18 -44.84
CA GLU A 373 18.68 -23.14 -44.71
C GLU A 373 18.16 -24.51 -44.32
N GLU A 374 18.70 -25.57 -44.97
CA GLU A 374 18.47 -26.96 -44.63
C GLU A 374 19.57 -27.45 -43.66
N PRO A 375 19.31 -28.54 -42.89
CA PRO A 375 20.30 -29.13 -42.01
C PRO A 375 21.56 -29.58 -42.77
N GLY A 376 22.71 -29.06 -42.40
CA GLY A 376 23.98 -29.39 -43.07
C GLY A 376 24.52 -28.31 -44.01
N ASP A 377 23.73 -27.28 -44.31
CA ASP A 377 24.16 -26.18 -45.20
C ASP A 377 25.13 -25.19 -44.51
N TRP A 378 25.32 -25.32 -43.19
CA TRP A 378 26.16 -24.40 -42.41
C TRP A 378 27.53 -25.03 -42.10
N GLU A 379 28.61 -24.46 -42.63
CA GLU A 379 29.98 -24.88 -42.39
C GLU A 379 30.68 -23.97 -41.38
N ASP A 380 31.66 -24.55 -40.65
CA ASP A 380 32.43 -23.78 -39.63
C ASP A 380 33.19 -22.58 -40.19
N ASP A 381 33.47 -22.56 -41.51
CA ASP A 381 34.16 -21.48 -42.20
C ASP A 381 33.24 -20.39 -42.77
N ASP A 382 31.91 -20.51 -42.64
CA ASP A 382 30.96 -19.51 -43.12
C ASP A 382 31.10 -18.16 -42.41
N PRO A 383 30.91 -17.05 -43.13
CA PRO A 383 30.99 -15.72 -42.56
C PRO A 383 29.90 -15.53 -41.50
N ILE A 384 30.25 -14.82 -40.41
CA ILE A 384 29.31 -14.50 -39.32
C ILE A 384 28.17 -13.65 -39.86
N GLU A 385 26.94 -14.15 -39.82
CA GLU A 385 25.72 -13.41 -40.15
C GLU A 385 24.98 -13.01 -38.90
N LEU A 386 24.93 -11.67 -38.61
CA LEU A 386 24.24 -11.12 -37.45
C LEU A 386 22.74 -10.99 -37.76
N VAL A 387 21.92 -11.39 -36.79
CA VAL A 387 20.45 -11.27 -36.87
C VAL A 387 20.03 -9.82 -36.63
N LYS A 388 19.23 -9.28 -37.55
CA LYS A 388 18.76 -7.90 -37.55
C LYS A 388 17.26 -7.82 -37.34
N ASN A 389 16.81 -6.64 -36.93
CA ASN A 389 15.40 -6.30 -36.83
C ASN A 389 14.70 -6.46 -38.19
N GLY A 390 13.71 -7.33 -38.25
CA GLY A 390 12.96 -7.68 -39.47
C GLY A 390 13.37 -8.99 -40.13
N ASP A 391 14.48 -9.61 -39.72
CA ASP A 391 14.96 -10.87 -40.27
C ASP A 391 14.00 -12.03 -40.01
N LEU A 392 14.01 -12.99 -40.94
CA LEU A 392 13.26 -14.23 -40.84
C LEU A 392 14.19 -15.34 -40.31
N VAL A 393 13.76 -15.96 -39.21
CA VAL A 393 14.51 -17.02 -38.53
C VAL A 393 13.64 -18.25 -38.26
N ARG A 394 14.28 -19.38 -38.04
CA ARG A 394 13.72 -20.59 -37.41
C ARG A 394 14.36 -20.79 -36.07
N LEU A 395 13.62 -21.33 -35.11
CA LEU A 395 14.10 -21.70 -33.77
C LEU A 395 14.01 -23.22 -33.64
N GLU A 396 15.14 -23.88 -33.70
CA GLU A 396 15.23 -25.33 -33.52
C GLU A 396 15.53 -25.67 -32.06
N HIS A 397 14.73 -26.58 -31.49
CA HIS A 397 14.97 -27.09 -30.14
C HIS A 397 16.16 -28.05 -30.14
N VAL A 398 17.27 -27.63 -29.55
CA VAL A 398 18.55 -28.35 -29.57
C VAL A 398 18.42 -29.82 -29.15
N PRO A 399 17.70 -30.16 -28.03
CA PRO A 399 17.62 -31.56 -27.59
C PRO A 399 16.79 -32.49 -28.50
N THR A 400 15.82 -31.97 -29.26
CA THR A 400 14.88 -32.82 -30.03
C THR A 400 14.89 -32.58 -31.54
N GLY A 401 15.66 -31.59 -32.03
CA GLY A 401 15.74 -31.25 -33.43
C GLY A 401 14.38 -30.82 -34.04
N ARG A 402 13.49 -30.23 -33.25
CA ARG A 402 12.18 -29.79 -33.70
C ARG A 402 12.08 -28.25 -33.69
N ASN A 403 11.43 -27.68 -34.71
CA ASN A 403 11.29 -26.24 -34.87
C ASN A 403 10.05 -25.72 -34.12
N VAL A 404 10.11 -24.48 -33.67
CA VAL A 404 8.92 -23.73 -33.16
C VAL A 404 7.95 -23.49 -34.32
N HIS A 405 6.81 -24.13 -34.26
CA HIS A 405 5.83 -24.24 -35.31
C HIS A 405 4.47 -23.67 -34.87
N SER A 406 3.77 -22.98 -35.75
CA SER A 406 2.39 -22.59 -35.51
C SER A 406 1.55 -22.64 -36.80
N HIS A 407 0.30 -23.05 -36.65
CA HIS A 407 -0.68 -23.11 -37.71
C HIS A 407 -2.08 -22.73 -37.18
N ARG A 408 -3.07 -22.63 -38.03
CA ARG A 408 -4.43 -22.15 -37.69
C ARG A 408 -5.26 -23.14 -36.85
N GLU A 409 -4.60 -23.93 -35.97
CA GLU A 409 -5.28 -24.78 -35.01
C GLU A 409 -5.44 -24.00 -33.67
N GLN A 410 -6.51 -24.27 -32.93
CA GLN A 410 -6.75 -23.55 -31.65
C GLN A 410 -5.80 -24.01 -30.57
N ALA A 411 -5.28 -23.05 -29.78
CA ALA A 411 -4.49 -23.35 -28.60
C ALA A 411 -5.30 -24.15 -27.56
N PRO A 412 -4.69 -25.06 -26.80
CA PRO A 412 -5.37 -25.99 -25.89
C PRO A 412 -6.22 -25.30 -24.82
N VAL A 413 -5.71 -24.26 -24.20
CA VAL A 413 -6.38 -23.51 -23.12
C VAL A 413 -6.97 -22.20 -23.65
N THR A 414 -6.19 -21.42 -24.40
CA THR A 414 -6.63 -20.11 -24.91
C THR A 414 -7.17 -20.25 -26.33
N LYS A 415 -8.39 -20.67 -26.46
CA LYS A 415 -9.07 -20.97 -27.74
C LYS A 415 -9.10 -19.84 -28.78
N ARG A 416 -8.82 -18.60 -28.38
CA ARG A 416 -8.73 -17.44 -29.29
C ARG A 416 -7.35 -17.31 -29.95
N HIS A 417 -6.34 -18.03 -29.44
CA HIS A 417 -4.96 -18.06 -29.97
C HIS A 417 -4.78 -19.30 -30.85
N HIS A 418 -3.72 -19.28 -31.66
CA HIS A 418 -3.30 -20.45 -32.40
C HIS A 418 -2.35 -21.29 -31.57
N GLN A 419 -2.37 -22.60 -31.79
CA GLN A 419 -1.48 -23.54 -31.14
C GLN A 419 -0.03 -23.35 -31.61
N VAL A 420 0.90 -23.44 -30.66
CA VAL A 420 2.34 -23.53 -30.94
C VAL A 420 2.85 -24.90 -30.52
N THR A 421 3.65 -25.52 -31.39
CA THR A 421 4.12 -26.91 -31.24
C THR A 421 5.57 -27.03 -31.69
N GLY A 422 6.21 -28.16 -31.38
CA GLY A 422 7.48 -28.59 -31.99
C GLY A 422 7.21 -29.49 -33.19
N TYR A 423 7.68 -29.07 -34.36
CA TYR A 423 7.45 -29.76 -35.62
C TYR A 423 8.75 -30.02 -36.42
N GLY A 424 8.69 -30.97 -37.31
CA GLY A 424 9.86 -31.35 -38.11
C GLY A 424 10.73 -32.44 -37.43
N GLU A 425 11.66 -32.97 -38.16
CA GLU A 425 12.66 -33.94 -37.65
C GLU A 425 14.05 -33.50 -38.09
N ASN A 426 15.01 -33.57 -37.19
CA ASN A 426 16.40 -33.16 -37.42
C ASN A 426 16.55 -31.74 -38.00
N GLY A 427 15.71 -30.80 -37.51
CA GLY A 427 15.71 -29.41 -37.96
C GLY A 427 15.05 -29.17 -39.32
N ILE A 428 14.57 -30.22 -40.03
CA ILE A 428 13.81 -30.05 -41.27
C ILE A 428 12.39 -29.59 -40.93
N GLY A 429 11.99 -28.46 -41.47
CA GLY A 429 10.72 -27.83 -41.19
C GLY A 429 10.01 -27.33 -42.46
N ASP A 430 8.91 -26.62 -42.27
CA ASP A 430 8.15 -26.01 -43.32
C ASP A 430 8.02 -24.48 -43.13
N ILE A 431 7.22 -23.84 -44.00
CA ILE A 431 7.01 -22.39 -43.95
C ILE A 431 6.28 -21.92 -42.65
N ASN A 432 5.60 -22.82 -41.92
CA ASN A 432 4.95 -22.53 -40.66
C ASN A 432 5.91 -22.51 -39.44
N ASP A 433 7.22 -22.75 -39.68
CA ASP A 433 8.28 -22.63 -38.66
C ASP A 433 8.99 -21.27 -38.76
N VAL A 434 8.62 -20.44 -39.71
CA VAL A 434 9.32 -19.18 -40.01
C VAL A 434 8.73 -18.03 -39.19
N TRP A 435 9.62 -17.37 -38.47
CA TRP A 435 9.30 -16.26 -37.60
C TRP A 435 10.10 -15.01 -37.98
N ARG A 436 9.43 -13.85 -38.06
CA ARG A 436 10.09 -12.57 -38.19
C ARG A 436 10.43 -12.05 -36.79
N ILE A 437 11.71 -11.73 -36.57
CA ILE A 437 12.16 -11.12 -35.32
C ILE A 437 12.00 -9.61 -35.38
N GLU A 438 11.38 -9.02 -34.36
CA GLU A 438 11.17 -7.58 -34.27
C GLU A 438 11.66 -7.06 -32.93
N ILE A 439 12.54 -6.05 -32.97
CA ILE A 439 13.02 -5.33 -31.78
C ILE A 439 11.98 -4.26 -31.42
N ILE A 440 11.53 -4.24 -30.17
CA ILE A 440 10.59 -3.23 -29.70
C ILE A 440 11.27 -1.87 -29.65
N ASN A 441 10.70 -0.91 -30.35
CA ASN A 441 11.27 0.44 -30.56
C ASN A 441 12.64 0.44 -31.27
N GLY A 442 13.02 -0.66 -31.94
CA GLY A 442 14.25 -0.75 -32.70
C GLY A 442 14.13 -0.14 -34.11
N GLY A 443 15.26 0.32 -34.65
CA GLY A 443 15.38 0.80 -36.02
C GLY A 443 15.37 -0.35 -37.03
N GLU A 444 15.12 -0.02 -38.31
CA GLU A 444 15.21 -0.99 -39.42
C GLU A 444 16.67 -1.47 -39.55
N GLY A 445 16.89 -2.79 -39.62
CA GLY A 445 18.21 -3.39 -39.74
C GLY A 445 19.10 -3.29 -38.50
N GLU A 446 18.58 -2.88 -37.35
CA GLU A 446 19.30 -2.88 -36.08
C GLU A 446 19.62 -4.31 -35.65
N VAL A 447 20.89 -4.54 -35.23
CA VAL A 447 21.32 -5.88 -34.77
C VAL A 447 20.66 -6.21 -33.44
N VAL A 448 20.15 -7.44 -33.34
CA VAL A 448 19.55 -7.97 -32.09
C VAL A 448 20.63 -8.16 -31.03
N LYS A 449 20.42 -7.56 -29.84
CA LYS A 449 21.34 -7.63 -28.70
C LYS A 449 20.82 -8.52 -27.61
N THR A 450 21.67 -9.37 -27.08
CA THR A 450 21.42 -10.29 -25.96
C THR A 450 21.13 -9.49 -24.68
N VAL A 451 20.25 -9.95 -23.82
CA VAL A 451 19.86 -9.37 -22.51
C VAL A 451 19.16 -8.02 -22.63
N VAL A 452 19.56 -7.15 -23.54
CA VAL A 452 19.12 -5.75 -23.60
C VAL A 452 17.82 -5.57 -24.37
N HIS A 453 17.73 -6.21 -25.53
CA HIS A 453 16.57 -6.02 -26.40
C HIS A 453 15.37 -6.84 -25.95
N LYS A 454 14.21 -6.19 -25.89
CA LYS A 454 12.91 -6.88 -25.89
C LYS A 454 12.53 -7.11 -27.33
N ILE A 455 12.31 -8.38 -27.67
CA ILE A 455 12.02 -8.84 -29.03
C ILE A 455 10.65 -9.49 -29.10
N ARG A 456 10.10 -9.52 -30.29
CA ARG A 456 8.84 -10.19 -30.62
C ARG A 456 9.07 -11.07 -31.82
N PHE A 457 8.55 -12.31 -31.78
CA PHE A 457 8.55 -13.22 -32.89
C PHE A 457 7.17 -13.21 -33.55
N VAL A 458 7.11 -12.72 -34.79
CA VAL A 458 5.87 -12.64 -35.58
C VAL A 458 5.87 -13.77 -36.60
N HIS A 459 4.88 -14.64 -36.55
CA HIS A 459 4.76 -15.76 -37.48
C HIS A 459 4.57 -15.26 -38.90
N HIS A 460 5.44 -15.71 -39.82
CA HIS A 460 5.51 -15.18 -41.20
C HIS A 460 4.19 -15.28 -41.98
N LEU A 461 3.52 -16.44 -41.94
CA LEU A 461 2.29 -16.66 -42.68
C LEU A 461 1.02 -16.17 -41.99
N VAL A 462 0.92 -16.35 -40.68
CA VAL A 462 -0.32 -16.10 -39.92
C VAL A 462 -0.37 -14.69 -39.35
N GLY A 463 0.81 -14.07 -39.13
CA GLY A 463 0.92 -12.72 -38.55
C GLY A 463 0.64 -12.64 -37.05
N CYS A 464 0.47 -13.79 -36.37
CA CYS A 464 0.34 -13.84 -34.93
C CYS A 464 1.71 -13.84 -34.25
N CYS A 465 1.77 -13.51 -32.96
CA CYS A 465 3.02 -13.41 -32.19
C CYS A 465 3.19 -14.58 -31.23
N LEU A 466 4.42 -15.08 -31.10
CA LEU A 466 4.79 -16.03 -30.07
C LEU A 466 4.50 -15.44 -28.70
N HIS A 467 3.67 -16.12 -27.90
CA HIS A 467 3.05 -15.58 -26.69
C HIS A 467 3.09 -16.57 -25.54
N SER A 468 3.27 -16.09 -24.33
CA SER A 468 3.06 -16.88 -23.12
C SER A 468 2.40 -16.03 -22.04
N HIS A 469 1.39 -16.59 -21.39
CA HIS A 469 0.66 -15.94 -20.30
C HIS A 469 0.62 -16.85 -19.05
N ASN A 470 -0.08 -16.40 -17.98
CA ASN A 470 -0.14 -17.10 -16.70
C ASN A 470 -1.23 -18.21 -16.63
N LYS A 471 -1.67 -18.74 -17.76
CA LYS A 471 -2.58 -19.90 -17.77
C LYS A 471 -1.78 -21.19 -17.89
N GLN A 472 -2.00 -22.07 -16.94
CA GLN A 472 -1.38 -23.38 -16.88
C GLN A 472 -2.07 -24.36 -17.83
N LEU A 473 -1.28 -25.21 -18.44
CA LEU A 473 -1.76 -26.42 -19.10
C LEU A 473 -2.28 -27.40 -18.04
N PRO A 474 -3.23 -28.26 -18.36
CA PRO A 474 -3.66 -29.36 -17.48
C PRO A 474 -2.49 -30.31 -17.12
N LYS A 475 -2.75 -31.28 -16.26
CA LYS A 475 -1.74 -32.25 -15.78
C LYS A 475 -0.94 -32.93 -16.89
N TRP A 476 -1.54 -33.16 -18.06
CA TRP A 476 -0.82 -33.72 -19.20
C TRP A 476 0.27 -32.80 -19.76
N GLY A 477 0.22 -31.50 -19.52
CA GLY A 477 1.25 -30.51 -19.86
C GLY A 477 2.10 -30.11 -18.64
N PHE A 478 2.17 -30.96 -17.62
CA PHE A 478 2.95 -30.78 -16.40
C PHE A 478 2.63 -29.50 -15.61
N GLU A 479 1.43 -28.96 -15.81
CA GLU A 479 1.02 -27.68 -15.21
C GLU A 479 1.94 -26.50 -15.57
N GLN A 480 2.74 -26.64 -16.62
CA GLN A 480 3.56 -25.57 -17.18
C GLN A 480 2.68 -24.54 -17.90
N MET A 481 3.20 -23.34 -18.13
CA MET A 481 2.43 -22.27 -18.75
C MET A 481 2.28 -22.50 -20.27
N GLU A 482 1.10 -22.21 -20.78
CA GLU A 482 0.80 -22.32 -22.21
C GLU A 482 1.65 -21.36 -23.04
N VAL A 483 2.21 -21.87 -24.14
CA VAL A 483 2.76 -21.09 -25.24
C VAL A 483 1.78 -21.16 -26.42
N SER A 484 1.47 -20.02 -27.00
CA SER A 484 0.48 -19.89 -28.10
C SER A 484 0.90 -18.81 -29.09
N CYS A 485 0.26 -18.75 -30.24
CA CYS A 485 0.44 -17.65 -31.20
C CYS A 485 -0.75 -16.69 -31.09
N ASN A 486 -0.49 -15.48 -30.57
CA ASN A 486 -1.50 -14.48 -30.28
C ASN A 486 -1.76 -13.58 -31.50
N PRO A 487 -3.00 -13.51 -32.02
CA PRO A 487 -3.35 -12.59 -33.09
C PRO A 487 -3.22 -11.11 -32.72
N ASN A 488 -3.31 -10.77 -31.42
CA ASN A 488 -3.09 -9.40 -30.94
C ASN A 488 -1.59 -9.12 -30.82
N VAL A 489 -1.01 -8.47 -31.81
CA VAL A 489 0.42 -8.17 -31.89
C VAL A 489 0.92 -7.17 -30.82
N HIS A 490 0.02 -6.40 -30.19
CA HIS A 490 0.36 -5.37 -29.19
C HIS A 490 0.30 -5.88 -27.75
N ASP A 491 0.03 -7.17 -27.54
CA ASP A 491 0.01 -7.74 -26.19
C ASP A 491 1.42 -7.76 -25.59
N ALA A 492 1.55 -7.26 -24.37
CA ALA A 492 2.82 -7.21 -23.65
C ALA A 492 3.44 -8.60 -23.38
N ASN A 493 2.61 -9.64 -23.35
CA ASN A 493 3.06 -11.02 -23.14
C ASN A 493 3.63 -11.67 -24.42
N ASN A 494 3.68 -10.96 -25.54
CA ASN A 494 4.36 -11.36 -26.77
C ASN A 494 5.86 -11.05 -26.74
N LEU A 495 6.33 -10.39 -25.68
CA LEU A 495 7.70 -9.92 -25.58
C LEU A 495 8.61 -10.99 -24.98
N TRP A 496 9.75 -11.16 -25.61
CA TRP A 496 10.80 -12.10 -25.20
C TRP A 496 12.12 -11.38 -25.06
N ASN A 497 13.02 -12.01 -24.33
CA ASN A 497 14.39 -11.57 -24.14
C ASN A 497 15.32 -12.76 -24.35
N ILE A 498 16.47 -12.52 -25.00
CA ILE A 498 17.54 -13.52 -25.10
C ILE A 498 18.37 -13.41 -23.83
N GLU A 499 18.31 -14.41 -22.96
CA GLU A 499 19.01 -14.36 -21.65
C GLU A 499 20.38 -15.02 -21.71
N ASP A 500 20.55 -16.10 -22.50
CA ASP A 500 21.83 -16.69 -22.81
C ASP A 500 22.05 -16.73 -24.32
N ASN A 501 23.30 -16.55 -24.70
CA ASN A 501 23.76 -16.62 -26.08
C ASN A 501 25.11 -17.30 -26.12
N GLN A 502 25.20 -18.42 -26.84
CA GLN A 502 26.43 -19.18 -27.03
C GLN A 502 26.75 -19.24 -28.51
N PHE A 503 27.82 -18.57 -28.90
CA PHE A 503 28.33 -18.61 -30.26
C PHE A 503 29.86 -18.44 -30.26
N PRO A 504 30.64 -19.50 -30.52
CA PRO A 504 32.11 -19.49 -30.35
C PRO A 504 32.84 -18.46 -31.22
N LYS A 505 32.27 -18.07 -32.37
CA LYS A 505 32.91 -17.17 -33.32
C LYS A 505 32.76 -15.68 -32.97
N LEU A 506 31.84 -15.32 -32.05
CA LEU A 506 31.69 -13.94 -31.61
C LEU A 506 32.45 -13.71 -30.28
N PRO A 507 33.05 -12.53 -30.12
CA PRO A 507 33.72 -12.19 -28.88
C PRO A 507 32.68 -12.04 -27.75
N ASN A 508 33.02 -12.56 -26.59
CA ASN A 508 32.24 -12.33 -25.39
C ASN A 508 32.44 -10.89 -24.91
N GLY A 509 31.35 -10.24 -24.55
CA GLY A 509 31.34 -8.88 -24.00
C GLY A 509 30.71 -8.83 -22.61
N SER A 510 30.99 -7.77 -21.87
CA SER A 510 30.36 -7.50 -20.58
C SER A 510 29.08 -6.70 -20.76
N PHE A 511 28.02 -7.03 -19.98
CA PHE A 511 26.75 -6.31 -19.98
C PHE A 511 26.75 -5.05 -19.12
N GLU A 512 27.83 -4.72 -18.42
CA GLU A 512 27.95 -3.48 -17.63
C GLU A 512 27.66 -2.22 -18.44
N ILE A 513 27.98 -2.22 -19.74
CA ILE A 513 27.71 -1.10 -20.65
C ILE A 513 26.21 -0.81 -20.75
N TYR A 514 25.38 -1.82 -20.55
CA TYR A 514 23.90 -1.76 -20.66
C TYR A 514 23.22 -1.76 -19.30
N ALA A 515 23.98 -1.49 -18.21
CA ALA A 515 23.42 -1.41 -16.87
C ALA A 515 22.30 -0.36 -16.80
N PRO A 516 21.07 -0.75 -16.41
CA PRO A 516 19.96 0.20 -16.35
C PRO A 516 20.24 1.30 -15.32
N GLY A 517 19.98 2.54 -15.69
CA GLY A 517 20.09 3.69 -14.80
C GLY A 517 19.02 3.68 -13.70
N PHE A 518 19.13 4.61 -12.74
CA PHE A 518 18.17 4.71 -11.65
C PHE A 518 16.73 4.86 -12.14
N LEU A 519 16.47 5.72 -13.13
CA LEU A 519 15.11 5.97 -13.63
C LEU A 519 14.51 4.71 -14.27
N GLU A 520 15.32 3.96 -15.02
CA GLU A 520 14.87 2.70 -15.64
C GLU A 520 14.52 1.66 -14.57
N LYS A 521 15.40 1.44 -13.58
CA LYS A 521 15.13 0.56 -12.42
C LYS A 521 13.90 0.99 -11.64
N PHE A 522 13.73 2.28 -11.44
CA PHE A 522 12.58 2.87 -10.75
C PHE A 522 11.27 2.61 -11.51
N MET A 523 11.22 2.85 -12.81
CA MET A 523 10.04 2.61 -13.65
C MET A 523 9.72 1.12 -13.75
N GLU A 524 10.74 0.27 -13.90
CA GLU A 524 10.58 -1.18 -13.91
C GLU A 524 10.00 -1.68 -12.58
N SER A 525 10.52 -1.21 -11.44
CA SER A 525 10.01 -1.57 -10.10
C SER A 525 8.53 -1.21 -9.95
N HIS A 526 8.09 -0.06 -10.46
CA HIS A 526 6.67 0.32 -10.44
C HIS A 526 5.81 -0.59 -11.33
N THR A 527 6.30 -0.90 -12.53
CA THR A 527 5.61 -1.84 -13.44
C THR A 527 5.42 -3.19 -12.76
N VAL A 528 6.47 -3.72 -12.14
CA VAL A 528 6.45 -5.01 -11.43
C VAL A 528 5.49 -4.95 -10.23
N MET A 529 5.52 -3.88 -9.42
CA MET A 529 4.59 -3.69 -8.29
C MET A 529 3.13 -3.62 -8.74
N PHE A 530 2.81 -2.87 -9.80
CA PHE A 530 1.44 -2.75 -10.30
C PHE A 530 0.92 -4.06 -10.89
N GLN A 531 1.75 -4.79 -11.63
CA GLN A 531 1.41 -6.12 -12.15
C GLN A 531 1.19 -7.12 -11.01
N GLY A 532 2.07 -7.12 -9.99
CA GLY A 532 1.91 -7.93 -8.80
C GLY A 532 0.60 -7.63 -8.05
N ASN A 533 0.28 -6.34 -7.84
CA ASN A 533 -0.99 -5.94 -7.22
C ASN A 533 -2.22 -6.38 -8.03
N ALA A 534 -2.17 -6.27 -9.35
CA ALA A 534 -3.26 -6.71 -10.24
C ALA A 534 -3.44 -8.24 -10.23
N GLY A 535 -2.38 -8.98 -9.93
CA GLY A 535 -2.38 -10.45 -9.79
C GLY A 535 -2.96 -10.97 -8.48
N LEU A 536 -3.08 -10.12 -7.43
CA LEU A 536 -3.62 -10.50 -6.12
C LEU A 536 -5.15 -10.59 -6.16
N LYS A 537 -5.67 -11.61 -6.82
CA LYS A 537 -7.11 -11.90 -6.86
C LYS A 537 -7.46 -12.92 -5.77
N PRO A 538 -8.66 -12.81 -5.15
CA PRO A 538 -9.12 -13.81 -4.19
C PRO A 538 -9.16 -15.21 -4.85
N LYS A 539 -8.59 -16.19 -4.17
CA LYS A 539 -8.69 -17.61 -4.56
C LYS A 539 -9.70 -18.32 -3.66
N GLU A 540 -10.27 -19.39 -4.16
CA GLU A 540 -11.21 -20.20 -3.40
C GLU A 540 -10.50 -20.80 -2.17
N GLY A 541 -11.08 -20.61 -0.98
CA GLY A 541 -10.49 -21.06 0.30
C GLY A 541 -9.52 -20.09 0.97
N GLU A 542 -9.18 -18.94 0.38
CA GLU A 542 -8.36 -17.92 1.05
C GLU A 542 -9.17 -17.08 2.05
N LEU A 543 -8.53 -16.74 3.18
CA LEU A 543 -9.09 -15.82 4.17
C LEU A 543 -9.19 -14.41 3.57
N THR A 544 -10.41 -14.00 3.25
CA THR A 544 -10.70 -12.65 2.76
C THR A 544 -11.86 -12.05 3.53
N SER A 545 -11.97 -10.73 3.54
CA SER A 545 -13.12 -10.03 4.11
C SER A 545 -13.68 -9.00 3.13
N GLN A 546 -14.99 -8.76 3.22
CA GLN A 546 -15.67 -7.79 2.37
C GLN A 546 -15.75 -6.42 3.07
N PRO A 547 -15.68 -5.29 2.34
CA PRO A 547 -15.70 -3.97 2.95
C PRO A 547 -16.91 -3.70 3.86
N TRP A 548 -18.11 -4.21 3.51
CA TRP A 548 -19.32 -4.02 4.32
C TRP A 548 -19.24 -4.67 5.70
N GLN A 549 -18.40 -5.71 5.86
CA GLN A 549 -18.21 -6.44 7.12
C GLN A 549 -17.43 -5.63 8.16
N TRP A 550 -16.58 -4.72 7.70
CA TRP A 550 -15.60 -4.06 8.57
C TRP A 550 -16.23 -3.09 9.57
N PRO A 551 -17.04 -2.10 9.15
CA PRO A 551 -17.58 -1.12 10.11
C PRO A 551 -18.45 -1.75 11.19
N ILE A 552 -19.15 -2.84 10.88
CA ILE A 552 -20.02 -3.56 11.83
C ILE A 552 -19.27 -4.59 12.67
N ASN A 553 -17.93 -4.71 12.49
CA ASN A 553 -17.11 -5.66 13.24
C ASN A 553 -17.62 -7.11 13.10
N PHE A 554 -18.07 -7.47 11.87
CA PHE A 554 -18.79 -8.70 11.59
C PHE A 554 -17.96 -9.95 11.89
N LYS A 555 -16.68 -9.95 11.49
CA LYS A 555 -15.73 -11.05 11.68
C LYS A 555 -14.35 -10.49 11.96
N GLY A 556 -13.66 -11.02 12.97
CA GLY A 556 -12.27 -10.70 13.24
C GLY A 556 -11.30 -11.59 12.44
N GLN A 557 -10.04 -11.56 12.82
CA GLN A 557 -8.98 -12.29 12.12
C GLN A 557 -7.99 -12.88 13.13
N TRP A 558 -7.66 -14.18 12.98
CA TRP A 558 -6.61 -14.80 13.76
C TRP A 558 -5.24 -14.21 13.40
N PHE A 559 -4.53 -13.71 14.39
CA PHE A 559 -3.12 -13.32 14.31
C PHE A 559 -2.22 -14.46 14.79
N SER A 560 -2.62 -15.15 15.85
CA SER A 560 -2.01 -16.40 16.29
C SER A 560 -3.10 -17.34 16.77
N ALA A 561 -3.12 -18.57 16.24
CA ALA A 561 -4.05 -19.65 16.64
C ALA A 561 -3.32 -20.81 17.34
N ILE A 562 -2.09 -20.60 17.83
CA ILE A 562 -1.25 -21.62 18.41
C ILE A 562 -1.75 -21.95 19.81
N GLU A 563 -1.83 -23.24 20.14
CA GLU A 563 -2.17 -23.71 21.48
C GLU A 563 -1.22 -23.10 22.52
N GLY A 564 -1.82 -22.56 23.59
CA GLY A 564 -1.10 -21.89 24.66
C GLY A 564 -1.02 -20.37 24.55
N PHE A 565 -1.08 -19.78 23.34
CA PHE A 565 -1.09 -18.32 23.17
C PHE A 565 -1.84 -17.90 21.90
N LYS A 566 -3.11 -17.58 22.04
CA LYS A 566 -3.97 -17.17 20.93
C LYS A 566 -4.16 -15.66 20.89
N VAL A 567 -4.07 -15.04 19.71
CA VAL A 567 -4.32 -13.61 19.46
C VAL A 567 -5.35 -13.47 18.35
N TYR A 568 -6.39 -12.71 18.62
CA TYR A 568 -7.47 -12.49 17.67
C TYR A 568 -7.70 -11.00 17.43
N LEU A 569 -7.47 -10.54 16.19
CA LEU A 569 -7.73 -9.17 15.78
C LEU A 569 -9.23 -8.95 15.69
N LEU A 570 -9.76 -8.13 16.58
CA LEU A 570 -11.15 -7.70 16.61
C LEU A 570 -11.20 -6.23 17.05
N GLY A 571 -12.13 -5.45 16.53
CA GLY A 571 -12.39 -4.10 17.02
C GLY A 571 -13.12 -4.13 18.37
N ASN A 572 -12.96 -3.08 19.19
CA ASN A 572 -13.79 -2.93 20.38
C ASN A 572 -15.25 -2.69 19.98
N PRO A 573 -16.19 -3.61 20.28
CA PRO A 573 -17.57 -3.52 19.78
C PRO A 573 -18.27 -2.21 20.17
N LEU A 574 -18.06 -1.76 21.39
CA LEU A 574 -18.67 -0.52 21.89
C LEU A 574 -18.20 0.69 21.06
N ILE A 575 -16.94 0.73 20.71
CA ILE A 575 -16.35 1.84 19.92
C ILE A 575 -16.83 1.72 18.47
N TRP A 576 -16.74 0.55 17.87
CA TRP A 576 -17.05 0.37 16.45
C TRP A 576 -18.52 0.61 16.14
N TRP A 577 -19.42 -0.01 16.92
CA TRP A 577 -20.85 0.21 16.74
C TRP A 577 -21.27 1.61 17.19
N GLY A 578 -20.66 2.13 18.28
CA GLY A 578 -20.86 3.50 18.73
C GLY A 578 -20.51 4.52 17.67
N ASN A 579 -19.38 4.34 16.96
CA ASN A 579 -18.98 5.20 15.86
C ASN A 579 -20.04 5.24 14.74
N LEU A 580 -20.60 4.09 14.36
CA LEU A 580 -21.66 4.04 13.33
C LEU A 580 -22.91 4.78 13.75
N VAL A 581 -23.37 4.55 15.00
CA VAL A 581 -24.57 5.20 15.54
C VAL A 581 -24.39 6.71 15.60
N ILE A 582 -23.24 7.16 16.11
CA ILE A 582 -22.95 8.60 16.24
C ILE A 582 -22.75 9.27 14.87
N MET A 583 -22.10 8.60 13.93
CA MET A 583 -21.97 9.12 12.55
C MET A 583 -23.35 9.27 11.87
N ALA A 584 -24.22 8.27 11.99
CA ALA A 584 -25.57 8.33 11.47
C ALA A 584 -26.39 9.47 12.14
N ALA A 585 -26.30 9.57 13.47
CA ALA A 585 -26.93 10.67 14.22
C ALA A 585 -26.40 12.04 13.78
N PHE A 586 -25.09 12.17 13.56
CA PHE A 586 -24.50 13.42 13.05
C PHE A 586 -25.07 13.82 11.69
N VAL A 587 -25.12 12.89 10.74
CA VAL A 587 -25.67 13.15 9.40
C VAL A 587 -27.13 13.60 9.50
N PHE A 588 -27.92 12.95 10.36
CA PHE A 588 -29.32 13.31 10.57
C PHE A 588 -29.47 14.70 11.20
N VAL A 589 -28.70 15.02 12.25
CA VAL A 589 -28.71 16.33 12.91
C VAL A 589 -28.21 17.41 11.96
N TYR A 590 -27.20 17.15 11.17
CA TYR A 590 -26.72 18.06 10.11
C TYR A 590 -27.83 18.40 9.13
N PHE A 591 -28.57 17.41 8.64
CA PHE A 591 -29.70 17.59 7.73
C PHE A 591 -30.82 18.47 8.38
N ILE A 592 -31.20 18.16 9.62
CA ILE A 592 -32.20 18.95 10.33
C ILE A 592 -31.73 20.40 10.46
N ASN A 593 -30.48 20.65 10.80
CA ASN A 593 -29.96 22.02 10.94
C ASN A 593 -29.90 22.74 9.59
N ALA A 594 -29.53 22.04 8.51
CA ALA A 594 -29.60 22.60 7.16
C ALA A 594 -31.02 23.04 6.80
N CYS A 595 -32.04 22.22 7.12
CA CYS A 595 -33.45 22.57 6.92
C CYS A 595 -33.89 23.79 7.78
N LYS A 596 -33.44 23.86 9.05
CA LYS A 596 -33.73 25.02 9.91
C LYS A 596 -33.09 26.28 9.37
N THR A 597 -31.85 26.25 8.95
CA THR A 597 -31.12 27.36 8.34
C THR A 597 -31.83 27.83 7.07
N GLN A 598 -32.20 26.89 6.20
CA GLN A 598 -32.93 27.20 4.95
C GLN A 598 -34.30 27.85 5.21
N ARG A 599 -34.96 27.52 6.32
CA ARG A 599 -36.24 28.09 6.73
C ARG A 599 -36.12 29.42 7.51
N GLY A 600 -34.88 29.89 7.77
CA GLY A 600 -34.64 31.17 8.44
C GLY A 600 -34.99 31.15 9.94
N TYR A 601 -34.94 30.01 10.61
CA TYR A 601 -35.17 29.98 12.07
C TYR A 601 -34.13 30.85 12.78
N PRO A 602 -34.55 31.75 13.67
CA PRO A 602 -33.63 32.60 14.41
C PRO A 602 -32.80 31.77 15.41
N GLU A 603 -31.52 32.03 15.45
CA GLU A 603 -30.57 31.37 16.34
C GLU A 603 -29.60 32.41 16.93
N ASP A 604 -29.14 32.18 18.16
CA ASP A 604 -28.11 33.01 18.77
C ASP A 604 -26.81 32.94 17.93
N PRO A 605 -26.20 34.08 17.57
CA PRO A 605 -25.02 34.13 16.72
C PRO A 605 -23.82 33.32 17.27
N GLN A 606 -23.68 33.24 18.60
CA GLN A 606 -22.57 32.51 19.23
C GLN A 606 -22.78 30.98 19.16
N ILE A 607 -24.00 30.52 19.44
CA ILE A 607 -24.41 29.14 19.33
C ILE A 607 -24.26 28.67 17.87
N LYS A 608 -24.71 29.51 16.94
CA LYS A 608 -24.58 29.30 15.52
C LYS A 608 -23.11 29.11 15.11
N ALA A 609 -22.23 30.03 15.50
CA ALA A 609 -20.79 29.94 15.15
C ALA A 609 -20.11 28.68 15.72
N GLN A 610 -20.44 28.34 16.98
CA GLN A 610 -19.93 27.13 17.62
C GLN A 610 -20.39 25.87 16.89
N ARG A 611 -21.68 25.79 16.57
CA ARG A 611 -22.25 24.65 15.83
C ARG A 611 -21.64 24.54 14.45
N GLU A 612 -21.51 25.63 13.71
CA GLU A 612 -20.90 25.62 12.36
C GLU A 612 -19.45 25.15 12.40
N ALA A 613 -18.65 25.59 13.38
CA ALA A 613 -17.28 25.14 13.58
C ALA A 613 -17.23 23.64 13.89
N THR A 614 -18.11 23.16 14.78
CA THR A 614 -18.20 21.72 15.11
C THR A 614 -18.62 20.91 13.90
N PHE A 615 -19.61 21.37 13.16
CA PHE A 615 -20.09 20.67 11.96
C PHE A 615 -19.05 20.66 10.83
N ALA A 616 -18.28 21.74 10.68
CA ALA A 616 -17.17 21.78 9.73
C ALA A 616 -16.08 20.74 10.11
N ALA A 617 -15.71 20.67 11.39
CA ALA A 617 -14.76 19.66 11.87
C ALA A 617 -15.27 18.22 11.61
N CYS A 618 -16.53 17.94 12.00
CA CYS A 618 -17.15 16.63 11.75
C CYS A 618 -17.28 16.33 10.24
N GLY A 619 -17.62 17.32 9.42
CA GLY A 619 -17.71 17.17 7.97
C GLY A 619 -16.38 16.74 7.36
N TRP A 620 -15.29 17.37 7.74
CA TRP A 620 -13.95 16.98 7.30
C TRP A 620 -13.52 15.59 7.80
N LEU A 621 -13.82 15.25 9.04
CA LEU A 621 -13.55 13.91 9.57
C LEU A 621 -14.39 12.84 8.85
N LEU A 622 -15.64 13.15 8.48
CA LEU A 622 -16.49 12.27 7.69
C LEU A 622 -15.94 12.07 6.27
N ILE A 623 -15.43 13.14 5.63
CA ILE A 623 -14.73 13.03 4.34
C ILE A 623 -13.50 12.14 4.47
N GLY A 624 -12.72 12.32 5.54
CA GLY A 624 -11.56 11.47 5.82
C GLY A 624 -11.96 10.00 5.95
N TRP A 625 -13.01 9.70 6.71
CA TRP A 625 -13.56 8.34 6.82
C TRP A 625 -14.00 7.79 5.44
N ALA A 626 -14.75 8.58 4.68
CA ALA A 626 -15.26 8.15 3.37
C ALA A 626 -14.13 7.84 2.38
N LEU A 627 -13.11 8.70 2.30
CA LEU A 627 -11.96 8.51 1.41
C LEU A 627 -11.12 7.28 1.77
N HIS A 628 -11.03 6.92 3.05
CA HIS A 628 -10.26 5.76 3.50
C HIS A 628 -11.09 4.47 3.58
N TYR A 629 -12.38 4.50 3.25
CA TYR A 629 -13.25 3.33 3.30
C TYR A 629 -13.93 3.02 1.97
N LEU A 630 -14.60 3.98 1.34
CA LEU A 630 -15.43 3.73 0.15
C LEU A 630 -14.65 3.19 -1.07
N PRO A 631 -13.39 3.58 -1.33
CA PRO A 631 -12.66 3.06 -2.47
C PRO A 631 -12.47 1.54 -2.46
N PHE A 632 -12.50 0.88 -1.31
CA PHE A 632 -12.34 -0.57 -1.22
C PHE A 632 -13.50 -1.35 -1.86
N TYR A 633 -14.67 -0.73 -2.05
CA TYR A 633 -15.79 -1.37 -2.75
C TYR A 633 -15.55 -1.58 -4.25
N VAL A 634 -14.65 -0.81 -4.85
CA VAL A 634 -14.31 -0.90 -6.28
C VAL A 634 -12.99 -1.62 -6.53
N MET A 635 -12.28 -2.02 -5.47
CA MET A 635 -11.02 -2.74 -5.59
C MET A 635 -11.26 -4.23 -5.84
N GLY A 636 -10.77 -4.75 -6.98
CA GLY A 636 -10.88 -6.16 -7.37
C GLY A 636 -9.78 -7.07 -6.83
N ARG A 637 -9.06 -6.69 -5.75
CA ARG A 637 -8.00 -7.48 -5.11
C ARG A 637 -8.46 -8.14 -3.81
N ILE A 638 -7.64 -9.05 -3.29
CA ILE A 638 -7.84 -9.63 -1.95
C ILE A 638 -7.84 -8.53 -0.89
N LEU A 639 -8.85 -8.55 -0.01
CA LEU A 639 -9.07 -7.56 1.03
C LEU A 639 -9.12 -8.22 2.41
N TYR A 640 -8.66 -7.47 3.44
CA TYR A 640 -8.58 -7.92 4.82
C TYR A 640 -9.22 -6.91 5.77
N PHE A 641 -9.61 -7.35 6.95
CA PHE A 641 -10.24 -6.55 8.00
C PHE A 641 -9.43 -5.29 8.38
N HIS A 642 -8.10 -5.42 8.45
CA HIS A 642 -7.23 -4.31 8.84
C HIS A 642 -7.21 -3.12 7.85
N HIS A 643 -7.71 -3.27 6.64
CA HIS A 643 -7.83 -2.14 5.70
C HIS A 643 -8.79 -1.04 6.18
N TYR A 644 -9.66 -1.33 7.15
CA TYR A 644 -10.60 -0.35 7.70
C TYR A 644 -9.98 0.57 8.77
N PHE A 645 -8.84 0.23 9.35
CA PHE A 645 -8.28 0.97 10.48
C PHE A 645 -7.94 2.44 10.20
N PRO A 646 -7.48 2.86 9.00
CA PRO A 646 -7.39 4.28 8.69
C PRO A 646 -8.73 5.02 8.82
N ALA A 647 -9.81 4.44 8.31
CA ALA A 647 -11.15 4.99 8.42
C ALA A 647 -11.66 5.04 9.88
N LEU A 648 -11.35 3.99 10.67
CA LEU A 648 -11.68 3.94 12.10
C LEU A 648 -11.11 5.13 12.87
N LEU A 649 -9.89 5.58 12.58
CA LEU A 649 -9.27 6.73 13.22
C LEU A 649 -10.11 8.01 13.00
N PHE A 650 -10.58 8.24 11.78
CA PHE A 650 -11.42 9.39 11.46
C PHE A 650 -12.80 9.30 12.11
N SER A 651 -13.45 8.13 12.09
CA SER A 651 -14.75 7.94 12.73
C SER A 651 -14.69 8.07 14.25
N SER A 652 -13.61 7.60 14.89
CA SER A 652 -13.40 7.74 16.33
C SER A 652 -13.18 9.20 16.73
N MET A 653 -12.38 9.96 15.97
CA MET A 653 -12.22 11.40 16.19
C MET A 653 -13.55 12.15 16.02
N LEU A 654 -14.34 11.83 14.98
CA LEU A 654 -15.66 12.40 14.74
C LEU A 654 -16.59 12.11 15.93
N THR A 655 -16.65 10.85 16.37
CA THR A 655 -17.46 10.44 17.52
C THR A 655 -17.10 11.22 18.79
N GLY A 656 -15.80 11.41 19.04
CA GLY A 656 -15.32 12.21 20.16
C GLY A 656 -15.79 13.67 20.11
N VAL A 657 -15.76 14.29 18.91
CA VAL A 657 -16.25 15.66 18.71
C VAL A 657 -17.75 15.76 18.94
N VAL A 658 -18.54 14.82 18.39
CA VAL A 658 -20.01 14.84 18.56
C VAL A 658 -20.42 14.57 19.99
N LEU A 659 -19.79 13.60 20.67
CA LEU A 659 -20.05 13.30 22.07
C LEU A 659 -19.74 14.51 22.96
N ALA A 660 -18.62 15.18 22.75
CA ALA A 660 -18.29 16.41 23.48
C ALA A 660 -19.34 17.51 23.26
N TYR A 661 -19.76 17.72 22.02
CA TYR A 661 -20.80 18.70 21.70
C TYR A 661 -22.14 18.38 22.38
N ILE A 662 -22.55 17.10 22.41
CA ILE A 662 -23.75 16.65 23.13
C ILE A 662 -23.58 16.91 24.63
N LEU A 663 -22.46 16.49 25.22
CA LEU A 663 -22.20 16.70 26.66
C LEU A 663 -22.19 18.17 27.05
N GLU A 664 -21.55 19.02 26.23
CA GLU A 664 -21.54 20.48 26.43
C GLU A 664 -22.94 21.11 26.27
N SER A 665 -23.88 20.45 25.59
CA SER A 665 -25.26 20.90 25.38
C SER A 665 -26.23 20.47 26.49
N ILE A 666 -25.95 19.36 27.19
CA ILE A 666 -26.83 18.84 28.28
C ILE A 666 -27.05 19.86 29.42
N PRO A 667 -26.02 20.57 29.89
CA PRO A 667 -26.21 21.58 30.92
C PRO A 667 -27.21 22.67 30.58
N SER A 668 -27.47 22.98 29.29
CA SER A 668 -28.50 23.96 28.91
C SER A 668 -29.93 23.50 29.22
N LEU A 669 -30.09 22.18 29.42
CA LEU A 669 -31.40 21.55 29.66
C LEU A 669 -31.70 21.37 31.17
N LEU A 670 -30.70 21.58 32.05
CA LEU A 670 -30.78 21.31 33.47
C LEU A 670 -30.50 22.55 34.35
N PRO A 671 -31.02 22.64 35.58
CA PRO A 671 -30.70 23.71 36.52
C PRO A 671 -29.21 23.70 36.93
N GLY A 672 -28.64 24.91 37.15
CA GLY A 672 -27.19 25.20 37.24
C GLY A 672 -26.29 24.20 37.98
N ILE A 673 -26.56 23.87 39.26
CA ILE A 673 -25.69 22.95 40.04
C ILE A 673 -25.80 21.51 39.49
N ILE A 674 -27.00 21.09 39.10
CA ILE A 674 -27.22 19.73 38.54
C ILE A 674 -26.57 19.62 37.18
N ALA A 675 -26.58 20.68 36.38
CA ALA A 675 -25.97 20.74 35.07
C ALA A 675 -24.47 20.45 35.08
N GLN A 676 -23.73 21.10 36.00
CA GLN A 676 -22.29 20.92 36.12
C GLN A 676 -21.95 19.51 36.59
N SER A 677 -22.66 19.01 37.60
CA SER A 677 -22.45 17.65 38.09
C SER A 677 -22.77 16.61 37.02
N ALA A 678 -23.87 16.79 36.27
CA ALA A 678 -24.26 15.88 35.18
C ALA A 678 -23.20 15.81 34.08
N TYR A 679 -22.63 16.94 33.68
CA TYR A 679 -21.55 16.96 32.68
C TYR A 679 -20.35 16.14 33.11
N HIS A 680 -19.85 16.32 34.31
CA HIS A 680 -18.68 15.55 34.82
C HIS A 680 -18.99 14.10 35.00
N TRP A 681 -20.18 13.76 35.55
CA TRP A 681 -20.58 12.35 35.73
C TRP A 681 -20.76 11.64 34.40
N LEU A 682 -21.37 12.26 33.42
CA LEU A 682 -21.58 11.64 32.10
C LEU A 682 -20.25 11.49 31.34
N THR A 683 -19.35 12.47 31.41
CA THR A 683 -18.01 12.36 30.82
C THR A 683 -17.22 11.23 31.48
N GLY A 684 -17.23 11.16 32.83
CA GLY A 684 -16.59 10.10 33.58
C GLY A 684 -17.19 8.72 33.27
N MET A 685 -18.51 8.64 33.16
CA MET A 685 -19.21 7.41 32.79
C MET A 685 -18.80 6.89 31.41
N ILE A 686 -18.74 7.78 30.40
CA ILE A 686 -18.31 7.39 29.04
C ILE A 686 -16.88 6.85 29.08
N ILE A 687 -15.95 7.58 29.68
CA ILE A 687 -14.53 7.14 29.74
C ILE A 687 -14.40 5.83 30.52
N SER A 688 -15.10 5.69 31.64
CA SER A 688 -15.07 4.47 32.46
C SER A 688 -15.68 3.28 31.70
N THR A 689 -16.74 3.50 30.92
CA THR A 689 -17.36 2.45 30.10
C THR A 689 -16.43 2.00 28.97
N LEU A 690 -15.73 2.93 28.32
CA LEU A 690 -14.70 2.62 27.31
C LEU A 690 -13.53 1.84 27.92
N ALA A 691 -13.02 2.27 29.07
CA ALA A 691 -11.95 1.61 29.79
C ALA A 691 -12.36 0.21 30.26
N TYR A 692 -13.58 0.04 30.75
CA TYR A 692 -14.11 -1.26 31.16
C TYR A 692 -14.29 -2.21 29.97
N SER A 693 -14.84 -1.72 28.87
CA SER A 693 -14.92 -2.48 27.61
C SER A 693 -13.54 -2.91 27.12
N PHE A 694 -12.56 -2.00 27.16
CA PHE A 694 -11.17 -2.33 26.85
C PHE A 694 -10.64 -3.45 27.76
N TYR A 695 -10.84 -3.34 29.07
CA TYR A 695 -10.41 -4.36 30.02
C TYR A 695 -11.01 -5.73 29.69
N LEU A 696 -12.30 -5.80 29.40
CA LEU A 696 -12.99 -7.06 29.08
C LEU A 696 -12.44 -7.72 27.81
N PHE A 697 -12.23 -6.95 26.75
CA PHE A 697 -11.80 -7.48 25.44
C PHE A 697 -10.27 -7.50 25.26
N SER A 698 -9.47 -6.88 26.12
CA SER A 698 -8.02 -6.78 25.99
C SER A 698 -7.27 -8.13 25.91
N PRO A 699 -7.76 -9.24 26.50
CA PRO A 699 -7.12 -10.54 26.33
C PRO A 699 -7.06 -11.02 24.89
N LEU A 700 -7.97 -10.57 24.01
CA LEU A 700 -7.92 -10.90 22.57
C LEU A 700 -6.66 -10.32 21.92
N ALA A 701 -6.18 -9.17 22.39
CA ALA A 701 -4.98 -8.50 21.89
C ALA A 701 -3.70 -8.95 22.63
N TYR A 702 -3.73 -8.98 23.96
CA TYR A 702 -2.57 -9.32 24.80
C TYR A 702 -2.28 -10.81 24.94
N GLY A 703 -3.11 -11.65 24.31
CA GLY A 703 -2.99 -13.10 24.32
C GLY A 703 -3.94 -13.79 25.29
N MET A 704 -4.62 -14.77 24.77
CA MET A 704 -5.46 -15.70 25.52
C MET A 704 -4.59 -16.90 25.94
N HIS A 705 -4.20 -16.94 27.24
CA HIS A 705 -3.43 -18.04 27.80
C HIS A 705 -4.30 -19.21 28.15
N ASN A 706 -3.83 -20.43 27.88
CA ASN A 706 -4.32 -21.73 28.33
C ASN A 706 -5.84 -21.81 28.59
N LEU A 707 -6.58 -21.87 27.52
CA LEU A 707 -7.93 -22.40 27.56
C LEU A 707 -7.81 -23.94 27.67
N GLU A 708 -7.47 -24.47 28.87
CA GLU A 708 -7.49 -25.90 29.06
C GLU A 708 -8.91 -26.44 28.79
N PRO A 709 -9.03 -27.59 28.13
CA PRO A 709 -10.31 -28.27 27.97
C PRO A 709 -10.88 -28.57 29.37
N GLY A 710 -11.96 -27.89 29.75
CA GLY A 710 -12.59 -27.99 31.08
C GLY A 710 -12.79 -26.65 31.80
N PHE A 711 -12.15 -25.57 31.39
CA PHE A 711 -12.44 -24.21 31.85
C PHE A 711 -13.46 -23.50 30.94
N GLU A 712 -14.63 -24.14 30.72
CA GLU A 712 -15.72 -23.58 29.92
C GLU A 712 -16.36 -22.30 30.49
N ASN A 713 -15.94 -21.86 31.66
CA ASN A 713 -16.45 -20.66 32.35
C ASN A 713 -15.55 -19.40 32.21
N HIS A 714 -14.70 -19.33 31.20
CA HIS A 714 -13.96 -18.10 30.99
C HIS A 714 -14.86 -16.96 30.48
N THR A 715 -14.74 -15.80 31.11
CA THR A 715 -15.39 -14.53 30.74
C THR A 715 -15.31 -14.21 29.25
N ILE A 716 -14.28 -14.67 28.53
CA ILE A 716 -14.07 -14.46 27.09
C ILE A 716 -15.14 -15.14 26.24
N HIS A 717 -15.58 -16.36 26.56
CA HIS A 717 -16.64 -17.02 25.80
C HIS A 717 -17.98 -16.30 25.93
N SER A 718 -18.26 -15.68 27.09
CA SER A 718 -19.45 -14.84 27.28
C SER A 718 -19.42 -13.52 26.48
N LEU A 719 -18.23 -13.11 25.99
CA LEU A 719 -18.04 -11.92 25.17
C LEU A 719 -18.17 -12.18 23.68
N LYS A 720 -18.44 -13.40 23.26
CA LYS A 720 -18.76 -13.75 21.89
C LYS A 720 -20.18 -13.31 21.54
N TRP A 721 -20.33 -12.02 21.16
CA TRP A 721 -21.64 -11.44 20.90
C TRP A 721 -22.16 -11.74 19.49
N LEU A 722 -21.30 -12.15 18.57
CA LEU A 722 -21.68 -12.60 17.22
C LEU A 722 -21.14 -14.00 16.97
N ASP A 723 -21.96 -14.85 16.33
CA ASP A 723 -21.57 -16.22 15.97
C ASP A 723 -20.40 -16.25 14.98
N THR A 724 -20.19 -15.17 14.25
CA THR A 724 -19.10 -15.00 13.28
C THR A 724 -17.75 -14.71 13.91
N TRP A 725 -17.68 -14.41 15.20
CA TRP A 725 -16.42 -14.29 15.93
C TRP A 725 -15.91 -15.68 16.29
N GLU A 726 -14.67 -15.99 15.92
CA GLU A 726 -14.12 -17.36 15.94
C GLU A 726 -13.23 -17.67 17.17
N PHE A 727 -13.16 -16.78 18.18
CA PHE A 727 -12.38 -17.00 19.41
C PHE A 727 -13.15 -17.78 20.48
#